data_ec51b09b769c134dc6359cb0e35967ec
#
_entry.id   ec51b09b769c134dc6359cb0e35967ec
#
_cell.length_a   1.000
_cell.length_b   1.000
_cell.length_c   1.000
_cell.angle_alpha   90.00
_cell.angle_beta   90.00
_cell.angle_gamma   90.00
#
_symmetry.space_group_name_H-M   'P 1'
#
loop_
_entity.id
_entity.type
_entity.pdbx_description
1 polymer ?
#
loop_
_entity_poly.entity_id
_entity_poly.type
_entity_poly.pdbx_seq_one_letter_code
_entity_poly.pdbx_strand_id
1 'polypeptide(L)'
;MSVAYLIKPKEKKYWELLCKPHLDGYIYPLKFTGKKMTIAQAKDQYENELHDLLVHDSIKYIICCDAEFYKALVAKAKPSVEIGTIKTTKDGAFKITYCPSPLSSFYNPDDFKHKFELVYTAVQKHIAGTYLDPGQGIITTGIYPKTLLEIKEALNSLHKHRKLTCDIETFSLKFYEAGLGSIAFAWNEHEGIAFKIDKSPTEQNTEVRKLLKEFIETYKGKLIFHNIAYDATVLIYQLWMKSLHDTKGQLDGLDYMLSNFEDTMIITYLATNSASGNELGLKAQSFEFAGNYAQENINDITKIPEDDLLKYNLTDVLSTWFVYNKHVGTMLKDNQGRVYGFFKKILSNIIQMQLNGIPIDMKQAKKVAKQLEQDEQDALKRIHSNKYVAEFTSKLRYKAMNKYNLTHKKQKTLLDFDNTFNPNSPLQKAELLYEDLKLPVVDTTDTHQPATGNETLQKLISRTNDQDIKNLLQAFIDYVDVVKINTTFMPNFLSCPYDEELKWHFLFGSLHLGGTVSGRLSSSSPNLQQLPSTGSKYANAIKSFIKAPPGWIYCGLDYASLEDHVSALLTKDPNKLAVYTDGYDGHCLRAYSYFKDKMPDITAQLDEIEKEGKIFKVTHDDGSVEFLNENNPKLKEILNESNKHT
;
A
#
# COMPACT_ATOMS: atom_id res chain seq x y z
N MET A 1 -1.91 44.83 -2.49
CA MET A 1 -1.85 43.59 -3.30
C MET A 1 -3.09 42.78 -2.99
N SER A 2 -3.92 42.45 -3.98
CA SER A 2 -5.26 41.88 -3.70
C SER A 2 -5.22 40.34 -3.72
N VAL A 3 -4.82 39.77 -2.58
CA VAL A 3 -4.83 38.32 -2.33
C VAL A 3 -5.97 37.99 -1.38
N ALA A 4 -6.78 36.99 -1.73
CA ALA A 4 -7.84 36.43 -0.87
C ALA A 4 -7.45 35.07 -0.34
N TYR A 5 -7.69 34.84 0.96
CA TYR A 5 -7.60 33.54 1.58
C TYR A 5 -8.99 32.97 1.83
N LEU A 6 -9.30 31.84 1.22
CA LEU A 6 -10.51 31.09 1.49
C LEU A 6 -10.21 30.07 2.59
N ILE A 7 -10.58 30.41 3.83
CA ILE A 7 -10.29 29.62 5.03
C ILE A 7 -11.54 29.43 5.89
N LYS A 8 -11.54 28.37 6.73
CA LYS A 8 -12.58 28.19 7.74
C LYS A 8 -12.40 29.19 8.92
N PRO A 9 -13.48 29.70 9.53
CA PRO A 9 -13.38 30.69 10.61
C PRO A 9 -12.43 30.29 11.75
N LYS A 10 -12.40 29.01 12.12
CA LYS A 10 -11.51 28.46 13.16
C LYS A 10 -10.02 28.49 12.81
N GLU A 11 -9.68 28.67 11.54
CA GLU A 11 -8.31 28.68 11.02
C GLU A 11 -7.67 30.07 11.04
N LYS A 12 -8.47 31.11 11.28
CA LYS A 12 -8.02 32.52 11.25
C LYS A 12 -6.82 32.77 12.17
N LYS A 13 -6.83 32.25 13.39
CA LYS A 13 -5.72 32.40 14.36
C LYS A 13 -4.40 31.84 13.82
N TYR A 14 -4.45 30.68 13.19
CA TYR A 14 -3.27 30.06 12.59
C TYR A 14 -2.79 30.80 11.35
N TRP A 15 -3.72 31.31 10.54
CA TRP A 15 -3.39 32.15 9.40
C TRP A 15 -2.69 33.45 9.84
N GLU A 16 -3.20 34.15 10.85
CA GLU A 16 -2.59 35.37 11.38
C GLU A 16 -1.14 35.16 11.85
N LEU A 17 -0.87 34.00 12.44
CA LEU A 17 0.44 33.66 12.98
C LEU A 17 1.42 33.20 11.90
N LEU A 18 0.97 32.39 10.98
CA LEU A 18 1.85 31.62 10.08
C LEU A 18 1.87 32.12 8.64
N CYS A 19 0.75 32.62 8.12
CA CYS A 19 0.62 32.99 6.72
C CYS A 19 0.77 34.50 6.50
N LYS A 20 0.06 35.30 7.30
CA LYS A 20 0.03 36.76 7.17
C LYS A 20 1.42 37.43 7.18
N PRO A 21 2.41 37.02 8.00
CA PRO A 21 3.74 37.65 7.98
C PRO A 21 4.50 37.49 6.66
N HIS A 22 4.19 36.45 5.86
CA HIS A 22 4.85 36.18 4.59
C HIS A 22 4.10 36.71 3.37
N LEU A 23 2.77 36.58 3.40
CA LEU A 23 1.90 37.09 2.35
C LEU A 23 0.58 37.55 2.96
N ASP A 24 0.43 38.87 3.13
CA ASP A 24 -0.79 39.49 3.67
C ASP A 24 -1.92 39.47 2.64
N GLY A 25 -3.16 39.42 3.11
CA GLY A 25 -4.34 39.40 2.26
C GLY A 25 -5.64 39.43 3.05
N TYR A 26 -6.75 39.39 2.33
CA TYR A 26 -8.10 39.43 2.89
C TYR A 26 -8.60 38.00 3.19
N ILE A 27 -9.29 37.82 4.31
CA ILE A 27 -9.91 36.54 4.67
C ILE A 27 -11.36 36.52 4.22
N TYR A 28 -11.72 35.53 3.44
CA TYR A 28 -13.10 35.18 3.09
C TYR A 28 -13.48 33.88 3.75
N PRO A 29 -14.37 33.90 4.75
CA PRO A 29 -14.66 32.69 5.53
C PRO A 29 -15.50 31.70 4.75
N LEU A 30 -15.07 30.44 4.75
CA LEU A 30 -15.83 29.32 4.20
C LEU A 30 -16.91 28.88 5.19
N LYS A 31 -18.16 28.96 4.76
CA LYS A 31 -19.34 28.59 5.55
C LYS A 31 -19.89 27.26 5.08
N PHE A 32 -20.04 26.29 5.96
CA PHE A 32 -20.74 25.04 5.66
C PHE A 32 -21.34 24.44 6.94
N THR A 33 -22.45 23.71 6.77
CA THR A 33 -23.29 23.16 7.85
C THR A 33 -23.02 21.68 8.08
N GLY A 34 -21.81 21.21 8.09
CA GLY A 34 -21.50 19.81 8.26
C GLY A 34 -20.06 19.57 8.70
N LYS A 35 -19.70 18.31 8.89
CA LYS A 35 -18.32 17.94 9.23
C LYS A 35 -17.36 18.17 8.06
N LYS A 36 -17.85 18.01 6.82
CA LYS A 36 -17.07 18.14 5.59
C LYS A 36 -17.90 18.90 4.55
N MET A 37 -17.27 19.86 3.85
CA MET A 37 -17.86 20.56 2.71
C MET A 37 -17.97 19.60 1.51
N THR A 38 -19.04 19.72 0.74
CA THR A 38 -19.19 19.04 -0.55
C THR A 38 -18.87 20.00 -1.70
N ILE A 39 -18.51 19.45 -2.87
CA ILE A 39 -18.24 20.26 -4.07
C ILE A 39 -19.45 21.11 -4.46
N ALA A 40 -20.68 20.56 -4.30
CA ALA A 40 -21.91 21.28 -4.62
C ALA A 40 -22.13 22.49 -3.69
N GLN A 41 -21.91 22.30 -2.37
CA GLN A 41 -22.00 23.39 -1.40
C GLN A 41 -20.92 24.47 -1.63
N ALA A 42 -19.70 24.03 -1.98
CA ALA A 42 -18.61 24.94 -2.30
C ALA A 42 -18.93 25.79 -3.53
N LYS A 43 -19.49 25.17 -4.58
CA LYS A 43 -19.91 25.85 -5.80
C LYS A 43 -21.04 26.86 -5.51
N ASP A 44 -22.05 26.44 -4.76
CA ASP A 44 -23.18 27.29 -4.38
C ASP A 44 -22.73 28.53 -3.59
N GLN A 45 -21.86 28.34 -2.58
CA GLN A 45 -21.31 29.44 -1.80
C GLN A 45 -20.46 30.38 -2.65
N TYR A 46 -19.67 29.85 -3.58
CA TYR A 46 -18.87 30.68 -4.48
C TYR A 46 -19.74 31.54 -5.39
N GLU A 47 -20.70 30.94 -6.08
CA GLU A 47 -21.56 31.61 -7.06
C GLU A 47 -22.50 32.63 -6.42
N ASN A 48 -23.04 32.36 -5.24
CA ASN A 48 -24.06 33.20 -4.61
C ASN A 48 -23.54 34.16 -3.55
N GLU A 49 -22.34 33.92 -2.95
CA GLU A 49 -21.85 34.76 -1.86
C GLU A 49 -20.47 35.37 -2.13
N LEU A 50 -19.52 34.60 -2.70
CA LEU A 50 -18.11 35.01 -2.70
C LEU A 50 -17.67 35.69 -4.02
N HIS A 51 -18.15 35.24 -5.17
CA HIS A 51 -17.71 35.73 -6.46
C HIS A 51 -17.80 37.29 -6.58
N ASP A 52 -18.97 37.83 -6.34
CA ASP A 52 -19.21 39.25 -6.46
C ASP A 52 -18.44 40.08 -5.42
N LEU A 53 -18.27 39.54 -4.20
CA LEU A 53 -17.43 40.19 -3.18
C LEU A 53 -15.96 40.22 -3.59
N LEU A 54 -15.44 39.12 -4.12
CA LEU A 54 -14.05 39.05 -4.60
C LEU A 54 -13.80 40.02 -5.77
N VAL A 55 -14.75 40.14 -6.69
CA VAL A 55 -14.69 41.11 -7.80
C VAL A 55 -14.76 42.53 -7.28
N HIS A 56 -15.72 42.84 -6.39
CA HIS A 56 -15.87 44.15 -5.77
C HIS A 56 -14.59 44.61 -5.05
N ASP A 57 -13.95 43.70 -4.30
CA ASP A 57 -12.72 43.99 -3.56
C ASP A 57 -11.46 43.93 -4.44
N SER A 58 -11.62 43.82 -5.75
CA SER A 58 -10.55 43.79 -6.75
C SER A 58 -9.49 42.71 -6.49
N ILE A 59 -9.91 41.55 -6.03
CA ILE A 59 -9.04 40.40 -5.80
C ILE A 59 -8.51 39.88 -7.14
N LYS A 60 -7.23 39.52 -7.17
CA LYS A 60 -6.58 38.91 -8.34
C LYS A 60 -6.15 37.45 -8.07
N TYR A 61 -5.77 37.18 -6.83
CA TYR A 61 -5.25 35.89 -6.42
C TYR A 61 -6.07 35.30 -5.28
N ILE A 62 -6.39 34.02 -5.40
CA ILE A 62 -7.07 33.24 -4.37
C ILE A 62 -6.12 32.16 -3.85
N ILE A 63 -5.90 32.10 -2.54
CA ILE A 63 -5.27 31.00 -1.84
C ILE A 63 -6.39 30.21 -1.16
N CYS A 64 -6.71 29.04 -1.72
CA CYS A 64 -7.81 28.20 -1.24
C CYS A 64 -7.30 27.15 -0.27
N CYS A 65 -7.74 27.19 1.00
CA CYS A 65 -7.30 26.29 2.05
C CYS A 65 -8.30 25.13 2.33
N ASP A 66 -9.21 24.86 1.41
CA ASP A 66 -10.12 23.72 1.47
C ASP A 66 -10.10 22.96 0.13
N ALA A 67 -9.85 21.63 0.21
CA ALA A 67 -9.67 20.80 -0.97
C ALA A 67 -10.94 20.68 -1.83
N GLU A 68 -12.13 20.56 -1.20
CA GLU A 68 -13.39 20.41 -1.94
C GLU A 68 -13.79 21.75 -2.58
N PHE A 69 -13.49 22.86 -1.91
CA PHE A 69 -13.70 24.18 -2.46
C PHE A 69 -12.78 24.42 -3.67
N TYR A 70 -11.51 24.05 -3.57
CA TYR A 70 -10.57 24.13 -4.69
C TYR A 70 -11.03 23.31 -5.89
N LYS A 71 -11.53 22.07 -5.68
CA LYS A 71 -12.10 21.21 -6.73
C LYS A 71 -13.35 21.82 -7.37
N ALA A 72 -14.13 22.57 -6.61
CA ALA A 72 -15.29 23.29 -7.16
C ALA A 72 -14.87 24.38 -8.17
N LEU A 73 -13.80 25.10 -7.88
CA LEU A 73 -13.35 26.27 -8.65
C LEU A 73 -12.39 25.93 -9.80
N VAL A 74 -11.63 24.84 -9.72
CA VAL A 74 -10.60 24.48 -10.70
C VAL A 74 -11.01 23.25 -11.51
N ALA A 75 -10.78 23.28 -12.81
CA ALA A 75 -11.02 22.12 -13.68
C ALA A 75 -9.99 21.02 -13.43
N LYS A 76 -10.42 19.76 -13.34
CA LYS A 76 -9.58 18.57 -13.12
C LYS A 76 -8.60 18.73 -11.92
N ALA A 77 -9.04 19.43 -10.87
CA ALA A 77 -8.22 19.79 -9.72
C ALA A 77 -7.74 18.56 -8.93
N LYS A 78 -6.46 18.58 -8.55
CA LYS A 78 -5.80 17.58 -7.68
C LYS A 78 -5.10 18.31 -6.52
N PRO A 79 -5.83 18.75 -5.47
CA PRO A 79 -5.29 19.64 -4.43
C PRO A 79 -4.01 19.13 -3.77
N SER A 80 -3.92 17.83 -3.46
CA SER A 80 -2.78 17.25 -2.75
C SER A 80 -1.45 17.37 -3.51
N VAL A 81 -1.49 17.41 -4.84
CA VAL A 81 -0.29 17.46 -5.69
C VAL A 81 -0.11 18.80 -6.42
N GLU A 82 -1.02 19.77 -6.27
CA GLU A 82 -0.98 21.04 -6.99
C GLU A 82 -0.56 22.22 -6.08
N ILE A 83 0.09 21.92 -4.96
CA ILE A 83 0.58 22.95 -4.03
C ILE A 83 1.68 23.78 -4.71
N GLY A 84 1.54 25.11 -4.69
CA GLY A 84 2.48 26.01 -5.39
C GLY A 84 2.25 26.15 -6.90
N THR A 85 1.19 25.54 -7.46
CA THR A 85 0.79 25.75 -8.85
C THR A 85 -0.26 26.87 -8.94
N ILE A 86 -0.08 27.80 -9.85
CA ILE A 86 -1.04 28.88 -10.12
C ILE A 86 -1.95 28.47 -11.27
N LYS A 87 -3.23 28.29 -10.98
CA LYS A 87 -4.27 28.00 -11.98
C LYS A 87 -5.22 29.19 -12.17
N THR A 88 -6.15 29.03 -13.10
CA THR A 88 -7.24 30.00 -13.30
C THR A 88 -8.56 29.31 -12.89
N THR A 89 -9.43 30.05 -12.23
CA THR A 89 -10.78 29.56 -11.91
C THR A 89 -11.57 29.23 -13.17
N LYS A 90 -12.58 28.34 -13.07
CA LYS A 90 -13.39 27.88 -14.22
C LYS A 90 -14.08 29.03 -14.99
N ASP A 91 -14.44 30.08 -14.28
CA ASP A 91 -15.04 31.30 -14.83
C ASP A 91 -14.00 32.28 -15.45
N GLY A 92 -12.72 31.99 -15.29
CA GLY A 92 -11.62 32.82 -15.79
C GLY A 92 -11.33 34.10 -14.96
N ALA A 93 -12.06 34.31 -13.87
CA ALA A 93 -12.02 35.60 -13.14
C ALA A 93 -10.76 35.77 -12.27
N PHE A 94 -10.25 34.68 -11.66
CA PHE A 94 -9.17 34.77 -10.68
C PHE A 94 -8.04 33.78 -10.94
N LYS A 95 -6.82 34.15 -10.51
CA LYS A 95 -5.72 33.22 -10.34
C LYS A 95 -5.87 32.56 -9.00
N ILE A 96 -5.73 31.22 -8.94
CA ILE A 96 -5.98 30.42 -7.74
C ILE A 96 -4.88 29.39 -7.51
N THR A 97 -4.51 29.20 -6.26
CA THR A 97 -3.62 28.11 -5.83
C THR A 97 -4.20 27.42 -4.60
N TYR A 98 -3.88 26.14 -4.45
CA TYR A 98 -4.24 25.38 -3.25
C TYR A 98 -3.16 25.49 -2.18
N CYS A 99 -3.58 25.65 -0.94
CA CYS A 99 -2.75 25.60 0.25
C CYS A 99 -3.42 24.65 1.26
N PRO A 100 -2.68 23.77 1.95
CA PRO A 100 -3.26 23.04 3.08
C PRO A 100 -3.87 23.98 4.13
N SER A 101 -4.86 23.48 4.88
CA SER A 101 -5.45 24.25 5.97
C SER A 101 -4.39 24.71 6.97
N PRO A 102 -4.35 25.99 7.37
CA PRO A 102 -3.43 26.47 8.41
C PRO A 102 -3.52 25.68 9.73
N LEU A 103 -4.65 25.04 10.01
CA LEU A 103 -4.82 24.16 11.17
C LEU A 103 -3.93 22.90 11.09
N SER A 104 -3.53 22.46 9.90
CA SER A 104 -2.65 21.31 9.75
C SER A 104 -1.26 21.51 10.38
N SER A 105 -0.85 22.76 10.56
CA SER A 105 0.39 23.11 11.29
C SER A 105 0.41 22.64 12.73
N PHE A 106 -0.75 22.39 13.33
CA PHE A 106 -0.84 21.83 14.68
C PHE A 106 -0.32 20.39 14.75
N TYR A 107 -0.54 19.62 13.67
CA TYR A 107 -0.13 18.21 13.60
C TYR A 107 1.26 18.05 13.00
N ASN A 108 1.61 18.86 12.00
CA ASN A 108 2.90 18.83 11.32
C ASN A 108 3.34 20.24 10.90
N PRO A 109 4.00 20.99 11.80
CA PRO A 109 4.36 22.39 11.57
C PRO A 109 5.38 22.57 10.44
N ASP A 110 6.37 21.70 10.33
CA ASP A 110 7.44 21.80 9.31
C ASP A 110 6.90 21.50 7.90
N ASP A 111 6.07 20.51 7.74
CA ASP A 111 5.40 20.17 6.48
C ASP A 111 4.48 21.32 6.02
N PHE A 112 3.68 21.88 6.94
CA PHE A 112 2.85 23.03 6.62
C PHE A 112 3.68 24.23 6.19
N LYS A 113 4.75 24.55 6.93
CA LYS A 113 5.64 25.65 6.63
C LYS A 113 6.23 25.51 5.22
N HIS A 114 6.77 24.34 4.90
CA HIS A 114 7.31 24.05 3.57
C HIS A 114 6.26 24.23 2.46
N LYS A 115 5.09 23.63 2.62
CA LYS A 115 3.98 23.72 1.66
C LYS A 115 3.48 25.15 1.48
N PHE A 116 3.38 25.92 2.56
CA PHE A 116 2.99 27.31 2.47
C PHE A 116 4.07 28.17 1.79
N GLU A 117 5.35 27.85 2.00
CA GLU A 117 6.48 28.51 1.33
C GLU A 117 6.39 28.33 -0.20
N LEU A 118 6.07 27.15 -0.69
CA LEU A 118 5.82 26.90 -2.11
C LEU A 118 4.68 27.79 -2.64
N VAL A 119 3.59 27.90 -1.89
CA VAL A 119 2.41 28.68 -2.28
C VAL A 119 2.72 30.17 -2.37
N TYR A 120 3.26 30.77 -1.31
CA TYR A 120 3.50 32.23 -1.34
C TYR A 120 4.62 32.61 -2.32
N THR A 121 5.63 31.78 -2.47
CA THR A 121 6.69 31.98 -3.48
C THR A 121 6.14 31.93 -4.89
N ALA A 122 5.25 30.98 -5.20
CA ALA A 122 4.59 30.89 -6.50
C ALA A 122 3.75 32.15 -6.80
N VAL A 123 2.97 32.61 -5.81
CA VAL A 123 2.16 33.84 -5.96
C VAL A 123 3.07 35.07 -6.18
N GLN A 124 4.14 35.23 -5.39
CA GLN A 124 5.09 36.33 -5.55
C GLN A 124 5.78 36.31 -6.92
N LYS A 125 6.27 35.17 -7.37
CA LYS A 125 6.87 35.00 -8.69
C LYS A 125 5.88 35.30 -9.81
N HIS A 126 4.63 34.85 -9.68
CA HIS A 126 3.59 35.12 -10.68
C HIS A 126 3.27 36.63 -10.77
N ILE A 127 3.23 37.33 -9.66
CA ILE A 127 3.07 38.78 -9.59
C ILE A 127 4.26 39.50 -10.25
N ALA A 128 5.47 38.99 -10.02
CA ALA A 128 6.70 39.53 -10.61
C ALA A 128 6.89 39.17 -12.11
N GLY A 129 6.01 38.35 -12.69
CA GLY A 129 6.14 37.86 -14.06
C GLY A 129 7.27 36.87 -14.30
N THR A 130 7.82 36.29 -13.23
CA THR A 130 8.92 35.31 -13.26
C THR A 130 8.48 33.89 -12.88
N TYR A 131 7.17 33.68 -12.74
CA TYR A 131 6.63 32.35 -12.42
C TYR A 131 6.73 31.42 -13.63
N LEU A 132 7.21 30.23 -13.37
CA LEU A 132 7.15 29.10 -14.29
C LEU A 132 6.32 27.99 -13.64
N ASP A 133 5.48 27.33 -14.42
CA ASP A 133 4.77 26.15 -13.93
C ASP A 133 5.76 25.04 -13.54
N PRO A 134 5.51 24.31 -12.45
CA PRO A 134 6.34 23.14 -12.10
C PRO A 134 6.48 22.21 -13.30
N GLY A 135 7.70 21.80 -13.61
CA GLY A 135 8.04 20.97 -14.77
C GLY A 135 8.42 21.73 -16.03
N GLN A 136 8.19 23.04 -16.09
CA GLN A 136 8.58 23.83 -17.25
C GLN A 136 10.09 24.09 -17.26
N GLY A 137 10.79 23.67 -18.34
CA GLY A 137 12.22 23.92 -18.54
C GLY A 137 13.15 23.08 -17.67
N ILE A 138 12.67 21.99 -17.06
CA ILE A 138 13.54 21.12 -16.24
C ILE A 138 14.55 20.34 -17.08
N ILE A 139 14.24 20.00 -18.32
CA ILE A 139 15.17 19.35 -19.25
C ILE A 139 15.98 20.42 -19.96
N THR A 140 17.24 20.59 -19.57
CA THR A 140 18.17 21.49 -20.26
C THR A 140 18.95 20.77 -21.36
N THR A 141 19.28 19.48 -21.12
CA THR A 141 19.93 18.62 -22.11
C THR A 141 19.26 17.25 -22.08
N GLY A 142 18.48 16.95 -23.10
CA GLY A 142 17.90 15.62 -23.34
C GLY A 142 18.51 14.98 -24.59
N ILE A 143 19.20 13.85 -24.42
CA ILE A 143 19.80 13.09 -25.54
C ILE A 143 18.92 11.89 -25.81
N TYR A 144 18.47 11.71 -27.06
CA TYR A 144 17.57 10.65 -27.49
C TYR A 144 18.20 9.85 -28.63
N PRO A 145 19.19 8.97 -28.35
CA PRO A 145 19.87 8.19 -29.38
C PRO A 145 18.91 7.20 -30.04
N LYS A 146 18.94 7.12 -31.37
CA LYS A 146 18.01 6.30 -32.18
C LYS A 146 18.71 5.12 -32.88
N THR A 147 19.99 5.26 -33.15
CA THR A 147 20.77 4.20 -33.80
C THR A 147 21.61 3.42 -32.79
N LEU A 148 21.97 2.19 -33.13
CA LEU A 148 22.83 1.33 -32.30
C LEU A 148 24.18 2.01 -31.98
N LEU A 149 24.74 2.73 -32.94
CA LEU A 149 25.99 3.47 -32.74
C LEU A 149 25.80 4.62 -31.73
N GLU A 150 24.78 5.44 -31.92
CA GLU A 150 24.48 6.53 -31.01
C GLU A 150 24.19 6.04 -29.57
N ILE A 151 23.48 4.91 -29.42
CA ILE A 151 23.21 4.27 -28.13
C ILE A 151 24.53 3.82 -27.48
N LYS A 152 25.42 3.19 -28.25
CA LYS A 152 26.74 2.76 -27.76
C LYS A 152 27.59 3.95 -27.30
N GLU A 153 27.63 5.01 -28.10
CA GLU A 153 28.37 6.24 -27.75
C GLU A 153 27.78 6.92 -26.51
N ALA A 154 26.45 7.00 -26.43
CA ALA A 154 25.75 7.55 -25.27
C ALA A 154 26.06 6.75 -24.00
N LEU A 155 25.92 5.43 -24.02
CA LEU A 155 26.25 4.57 -22.89
C LEU A 155 27.72 4.69 -22.48
N ASN A 156 28.66 4.72 -23.44
CA ASN A 156 30.07 4.93 -23.15
C ASN A 156 30.33 6.29 -22.46
N SER A 157 29.60 7.32 -22.86
CA SER A 157 29.72 8.65 -22.26
C SER A 157 29.29 8.69 -20.79
N LEU A 158 28.42 7.78 -20.34
CA LEU A 158 27.94 7.72 -18.95
C LEU A 158 29.03 7.26 -17.97
N HIS A 159 30.06 6.53 -18.43
CA HIS A 159 31.17 6.08 -17.55
C HIS A 159 31.95 7.22 -16.87
N LYS A 160 31.89 8.45 -17.40
CA LYS A 160 32.53 9.63 -16.80
C LYS A 160 31.82 10.11 -15.52
N HIS A 161 30.55 9.72 -15.30
CA HIS A 161 29.75 10.15 -14.18
C HIS A 161 29.85 9.15 -13.01
N ARG A 162 30.01 9.66 -11.79
CA ARG A 162 30.11 8.84 -10.57
C ARG A 162 28.77 8.34 -10.07
N LYS A 163 27.68 9.02 -10.45
CA LYS A 163 26.32 8.69 -10.07
C LYS A 163 25.41 8.89 -11.28
N LEU A 164 24.48 7.98 -11.45
CA LEU A 164 23.42 8.07 -12.46
C LEU A 164 22.10 7.67 -11.80
N THR A 165 21.04 8.40 -12.08
CA THR A 165 19.69 7.87 -11.89
C THR A 165 19.32 7.00 -13.07
N CYS A 166 18.48 6.00 -12.83
CA CYS A 166 18.02 5.05 -13.85
C CYS A 166 16.55 4.71 -13.60
N ASP A 167 15.82 4.56 -14.70
CA ASP A 167 14.41 4.16 -14.72
C ASP A 167 14.08 3.46 -16.02
N ILE A 168 13.15 2.48 -16.01
CA ILE A 168 12.71 1.74 -17.19
C ILE A 168 11.20 1.85 -17.39
N GLU A 169 10.79 1.85 -18.67
CA GLU A 169 9.40 1.67 -19.05
C GLU A 169 9.18 0.29 -19.67
N THR A 170 8.11 -0.38 -19.26
CA THR A 170 7.84 -1.78 -19.63
C THR A 170 6.44 -1.95 -20.19
N PHE A 171 6.24 -3.01 -20.99
CA PHE A 171 4.94 -3.31 -21.60
C PHE A 171 3.97 -4.01 -20.65
N SER A 172 4.46 -4.58 -19.54
CA SER A 172 3.66 -5.26 -18.51
C SER A 172 4.31 -5.10 -17.16
N LEU A 173 3.50 -5.07 -16.10
CA LEU A 173 3.99 -5.06 -14.72
C LEU A 173 4.53 -6.42 -14.26
N LYS A 174 4.24 -7.51 -14.98
CA LYS A 174 4.76 -8.84 -14.70
C LYS A 174 6.13 -8.99 -15.33
N PHE A 175 7.17 -9.11 -14.56
CA PHE A 175 8.57 -9.10 -15.04
C PHE A 175 8.86 -10.12 -16.15
N TYR A 176 8.18 -11.27 -16.14
CA TYR A 176 8.33 -12.33 -17.14
C TYR A 176 7.59 -12.05 -18.47
N GLU A 177 6.66 -11.08 -18.48
CA GLU A 177 5.95 -10.60 -19.66
C GLU A 177 6.37 -9.16 -20.02
N ALA A 178 7.21 -8.52 -19.20
CA ALA A 178 7.42 -7.08 -19.20
C ALA A 178 8.05 -6.57 -20.50
N GLY A 179 9.06 -7.26 -21.05
CA GLY A 179 9.92 -6.65 -22.07
C GLY A 179 10.56 -5.35 -21.57
N LEU A 180 11.38 -4.72 -22.39
CA LEU A 180 12.03 -3.45 -22.06
C LEU A 180 11.62 -2.41 -23.12
N GLY A 181 10.65 -1.55 -22.81
CA GLY A 181 10.20 -0.52 -23.74
C GLY A 181 11.23 0.57 -23.95
N SER A 182 11.61 1.26 -22.89
CA SER A 182 12.68 2.26 -22.88
C SER A 182 13.45 2.24 -21.57
N ILE A 183 14.60 2.91 -21.58
CA ILE A 183 15.41 3.18 -20.39
C ILE A 183 15.92 4.61 -20.45
N ALA A 184 16.04 5.24 -19.29
CA ALA A 184 16.63 6.56 -19.14
C ALA A 184 17.72 6.57 -18.08
N PHE A 185 18.69 7.47 -18.26
CA PHE A 185 19.74 7.78 -17.28
C PHE A 185 19.91 9.28 -17.19
N ALA A 186 20.09 9.80 -15.96
CA ALA A 186 20.48 11.19 -15.76
C ALA A 186 21.69 11.29 -14.83
N TRP A 187 22.52 12.31 -15.04
CA TRP A 187 23.71 12.58 -14.24
C TRP A 187 23.58 13.83 -13.37
N ASN A 188 22.48 14.54 -13.50
CA ASN A 188 22.03 15.62 -12.61
C ASN A 188 20.51 15.82 -12.78
N GLU A 189 19.95 16.84 -12.13
CA GLU A 189 18.51 17.14 -12.14
C GLU A 189 17.97 17.64 -13.50
N HIS A 190 18.84 17.97 -14.47
CA HIS A 190 18.46 18.66 -15.70
C HIS A 190 18.96 18.01 -16.99
N GLU A 191 19.85 17.05 -16.88
CA GLU A 191 20.56 16.48 -18.03
C GLU A 191 20.55 14.95 -17.98
N GLY A 192 20.22 14.34 -19.12
CA GLY A 192 20.20 12.90 -19.21
C GLY A 192 19.98 12.38 -20.62
N ILE A 193 19.85 11.07 -20.71
CA ILE A 193 19.55 10.34 -21.95
C ILE A 193 18.33 9.45 -21.74
N ALA A 194 17.55 9.23 -22.80
CA ALA A 194 16.53 8.21 -22.84
C ALA A 194 16.47 7.57 -24.24
N PHE A 195 16.35 6.26 -24.31
CA PHE A 195 16.28 5.55 -25.58
C PHE A 195 15.37 4.33 -25.51
N LYS A 196 14.82 3.99 -26.67
CA LYS A 196 14.01 2.81 -26.85
C LYS A 196 14.88 1.56 -26.88
N ILE A 197 14.37 0.48 -26.27
CA ILE A 197 15.04 -0.82 -26.28
C ILE A 197 14.29 -1.75 -27.22
N ASP A 198 13.11 -2.22 -26.84
CA ASP A 198 12.31 -3.16 -27.61
C ASP A 198 11.18 -2.44 -28.35
N LYS A 199 10.73 -3.03 -29.44
CA LYS A 199 9.54 -2.56 -30.14
C LYS A 199 8.26 -3.07 -29.51
N SER A 200 8.28 -4.29 -28.99
CA SER A 200 7.20 -4.94 -28.26
C SER A 200 7.78 -6.04 -27.36
N PRO A 201 6.99 -6.66 -26.47
CA PRO A 201 7.47 -7.79 -25.65
C PRO A 201 8.00 -8.97 -26.48
N THR A 202 7.49 -9.14 -27.72
CA THR A 202 7.86 -10.23 -28.64
C THR A 202 8.88 -9.81 -29.70
N GLU A 203 9.04 -8.51 -29.98
CA GLU A 203 10.04 -7.98 -30.90
C GLU A 203 11.18 -7.32 -30.10
N GLN A 204 12.06 -8.16 -29.56
CA GLN A 204 13.17 -7.74 -28.70
C GLN A 204 14.38 -7.32 -29.52
N ASN A 205 15.01 -6.22 -29.14
CA ASN A 205 16.25 -5.75 -29.76
C ASN A 205 17.47 -6.32 -29.02
N THR A 206 17.95 -7.48 -29.49
CA THR A 206 19.05 -8.21 -28.86
C THR A 206 20.35 -7.41 -28.79
N GLU A 207 20.66 -6.59 -29.81
CA GLU A 207 21.88 -5.79 -29.82
C GLU A 207 21.85 -4.65 -28.82
N VAL A 208 20.73 -3.92 -28.69
CA VAL A 208 20.58 -2.87 -27.68
C VAL A 208 20.58 -3.48 -26.29
N ARG A 209 19.91 -4.60 -26.07
CA ARG A 209 19.93 -5.33 -24.78
C ARG A 209 21.34 -5.77 -24.39
N LYS A 210 22.14 -6.22 -25.37
CA LYS A 210 23.54 -6.59 -25.15
C LYS A 210 24.39 -5.38 -24.72
N LEU A 211 24.28 -4.25 -25.43
CA LEU A 211 24.97 -3.02 -25.06
C LEU A 211 24.59 -2.53 -23.66
N LEU A 212 23.29 -2.60 -23.33
CA LEU A 212 22.79 -2.21 -22.00
C LEU A 212 23.36 -3.13 -20.92
N LYS A 213 23.35 -4.44 -21.14
CA LYS A 213 23.93 -5.42 -20.23
C LYS A 213 25.42 -5.16 -20.01
N GLU A 214 26.22 -4.99 -21.08
CA GLU A 214 27.63 -4.68 -21.02
C GLU A 214 27.89 -3.37 -20.24
N PHE A 215 27.06 -2.35 -20.45
CA PHE A 215 27.15 -1.11 -19.70
C PHE A 215 26.95 -1.34 -18.20
N ILE A 216 25.88 -2.04 -17.77
CA ILE A 216 25.60 -2.31 -16.36
C ILE A 216 26.73 -3.12 -15.72
N GLU A 217 27.27 -4.12 -16.41
CA GLU A 217 28.37 -4.97 -15.94
C GLU A 217 29.69 -4.20 -15.76
N THR A 218 29.91 -3.17 -16.56
CA THR A 218 31.16 -2.41 -16.57
C THR A 218 31.11 -1.08 -15.82
N TYR A 219 29.91 -0.54 -15.59
CA TYR A 219 29.73 0.72 -14.88
C TYR A 219 30.14 0.59 -13.41
N LYS A 220 31.09 1.43 -12.96
CA LYS A 220 31.61 1.40 -11.58
C LYS A 220 31.03 2.50 -10.70
N GLY A 221 30.26 3.39 -11.25
CA GLY A 221 29.55 4.43 -10.50
C GLY A 221 28.36 3.88 -9.72
N LYS A 222 27.61 4.77 -9.12
CA LYS A 222 26.42 4.45 -8.36
C LYS A 222 25.18 4.62 -9.23
N LEU A 223 24.32 3.60 -9.26
CA LEU A 223 22.99 3.67 -9.86
C LEU A 223 21.96 4.04 -8.80
N ILE A 224 21.10 5.00 -9.08
CA ILE A 224 20.08 5.52 -8.19
C ILE A 224 18.71 5.28 -8.84
N PHE A 225 17.85 4.58 -8.14
CA PHE A 225 16.50 4.27 -8.60
C PHE A 225 15.45 4.85 -7.65
N HIS A 226 14.21 4.86 -8.11
CA HIS A 226 13.06 5.03 -7.24
C HIS A 226 12.24 3.74 -7.21
N ASN A 227 12.34 2.96 -6.11
CA ASN A 227 11.79 1.61 -6.00
C ASN A 227 12.53 0.57 -6.88
N ILE A 228 13.84 0.48 -6.70
CA ILE A 228 14.72 -0.44 -7.45
C ILE A 228 14.22 -1.89 -7.50
N ALA A 229 13.41 -2.32 -6.52
CA ALA A 229 12.90 -3.68 -6.48
C ALA A 229 12.16 -4.07 -7.77
N TYR A 230 11.42 -3.13 -8.38
CA TYR A 230 10.76 -3.35 -9.67
C TYR A 230 11.76 -3.40 -10.82
N ASP A 231 12.54 -2.33 -11.00
CA ASP A 231 13.47 -2.21 -12.12
C ASP A 231 14.51 -3.33 -12.14
N ALA A 232 15.10 -3.63 -10.96
CA ALA A 232 16.08 -4.71 -10.87
C ALA A 232 15.45 -6.08 -11.15
N THR A 233 14.25 -6.36 -10.67
CA THR A 233 13.56 -7.63 -10.96
C THR A 233 13.37 -7.81 -12.47
N VAL A 234 12.89 -6.76 -13.16
CA VAL A 234 12.70 -6.80 -14.62
C VAL A 234 14.03 -6.90 -15.36
N LEU A 235 15.00 -6.02 -15.05
CA LEU A 235 16.30 -6.00 -15.73
C LEU A 235 17.06 -7.32 -15.54
N ILE A 236 17.07 -7.90 -14.34
CA ILE A 236 17.72 -9.18 -14.06
C ILE A 236 17.12 -10.28 -14.93
N TYR A 237 15.80 -10.39 -14.95
CA TYR A 237 15.13 -11.39 -15.75
C TYR A 237 15.38 -11.20 -17.25
N GLN A 238 15.24 -9.97 -17.74
CA GLN A 238 15.30 -9.66 -19.16
C GLN A 238 16.72 -9.68 -19.75
N LEU A 239 17.77 -9.46 -18.94
CA LEU A 239 19.15 -9.33 -19.45
C LEU A 239 20.07 -10.50 -19.05
N TRP A 240 19.83 -11.17 -17.93
CA TRP A 240 20.70 -12.24 -17.44
C TRP A 240 20.05 -13.62 -17.43
N MET A 241 18.74 -13.72 -17.14
CA MET A 241 18.07 -15.01 -17.02
C MET A 241 17.61 -15.52 -18.40
N LYS A 242 17.72 -16.83 -18.61
CA LYS A 242 17.30 -17.52 -19.85
C LYS A 242 15.94 -18.20 -19.71
N SER A 243 15.54 -18.49 -18.46
CA SER A 243 14.26 -19.11 -18.09
C SER A 243 13.83 -18.57 -16.73
N LEU A 244 12.61 -18.88 -16.29
CA LEU A 244 12.04 -18.40 -15.01
C LEU A 244 12.91 -18.76 -13.80
N HIS A 245 13.62 -19.88 -13.85
CA HIS A 245 14.44 -20.37 -12.74
C HIS A 245 15.91 -20.56 -13.12
N ASP A 246 16.43 -19.72 -14.04
CA ASP A 246 17.87 -19.64 -14.32
C ASP A 246 18.61 -19.04 -13.11
N THR A 247 18.93 -19.90 -12.15
CA THR A 247 19.61 -19.51 -10.90
C THR A 247 20.93 -18.78 -11.15
N LYS A 248 21.69 -19.20 -12.18
CA LYS A 248 22.96 -18.55 -12.49
C LYS A 248 22.74 -17.14 -13.01
N GLY A 249 21.87 -16.98 -14.01
CA GLY A 249 21.54 -15.66 -14.54
C GLY A 249 20.95 -14.74 -13.48
N GLN A 250 20.12 -15.28 -12.57
CA GLN A 250 19.57 -14.54 -11.44
C GLN A 250 20.67 -14.01 -10.49
N LEU A 251 21.60 -14.86 -10.08
CA LEU A 251 22.68 -14.47 -9.17
C LEU A 251 23.64 -13.48 -9.81
N ASP A 252 24.05 -13.74 -11.08
CA ASP A 252 24.88 -12.80 -11.84
C ASP A 252 24.20 -11.42 -11.94
N GLY A 253 22.91 -11.38 -12.26
CA GLY A 253 22.14 -10.14 -12.37
C GLY A 253 22.00 -9.41 -11.04
N LEU A 254 21.76 -10.13 -9.93
CA LEU A 254 21.74 -9.54 -8.57
C LEU A 254 23.08 -8.89 -8.21
N ASP A 255 24.20 -9.58 -8.49
CA ASP A 255 25.52 -9.08 -8.19
C ASP A 255 25.83 -7.78 -8.96
N TYR A 256 25.49 -7.69 -10.24
CA TYR A 256 25.72 -6.48 -11.03
C TYR A 256 24.77 -5.35 -10.67
N MET A 257 23.47 -5.60 -10.57
CA MET A 257 22.47 -4.56 -10.30
C MET A 257 22.57 -3.97 -8.90
N LEU A 258 22.94 -4.78 -7.91
CA LEU A 258 22.95 -4.38 -6.50
C LEU A 258 24.37 -4.16 -5.92
N SER A 259 25.39 -4.12 -6.76
CA SER A 259 26.78 -3.88 -6.29
C SER A 259 26.97 -2.48 -5.70
N ASN A 260 26.41 -1.46 -6.33
CA ASN A 260 26.55 -0.06 -5.93
C ASN A 260 25.31 0.76 -6.31
N PHE A 261 24.28 0.69 -5.48
CA PHE A 261 22.99 1.34 -5.76
C PHE A 261 22.49 2.21 -4.61
N GLU A 262 21.49 3.05 -4.91
CA GLU A 262 20.66 3.75 -3.95
C GLU A 262 19.18 3.61 -4.35
N ASP A 263 18.27 3.69 -3.36
CA ASP A 263 16.83 3.68 -3.58
C ASP A 263 16.19 4.90 -2.92
N THR A 264 15.65 5.81 -3.75
CA THR A 264 15.10 7.07 -3.25
C THR A 264 13.77 6.88 -2.55
N MET A 265 13.00 5.81 -2.83
CA MET A 265 11.78 5.52 -2.09
C MET A 265 12.08 5.12 -0.65
N ILE A 266 13.10 4.27 -0.43
CA ILE A 266 13.56 3.89 0.91
C ILE A 266 14.18 5.10 1.64
N ILE A 267 14.98 5.91 0.94
CA ILE A 267 15.53 7.16 1.49
C ILE A 267 14.40 8.09 1.95
N THR A 268 13.36 8.27 1.11
CA THR A 268 12.19 9.08 1.46
C THR A 268 11.45 8.53 2.68
N TYR A 269 11.25 7.20 2.73
CA TYR A 269 10.60 6.54 3.87
C TYR A 269 11.34 6.82 5.19
N LEU A 270 12.67 6.76 5.18
CA LEU A 270 13.50 7.01 6.36
C LEU A 270 13.68 8.50 6.70
N ALA A 271 13.53 9.39 5.72
CA ALA A 271 13.64 10.84 5.90
C ALA A 271 12.32 11.51 6.28
N THR A 272 11.18 10.82 6.12
CA THR A 272 9.85 11.38 6.36
C THR A 272 9.11 10.62 7.45
N ASN A 273 8.06 11.24 8.01
CA ASN A 273 7.30 10.63 9.09
C ASN A 273 6.19 9.74 8.55
N SER A 274 6.40 8.43 8.54
CA SER A 274 5.43 7.43 8.08
C SER A 274 4.14 7.40 8.93
N ALA A 275 4.20 7.78 10.21
CA ALA A 275 3.03 7.86 11.07
C ALA A 275 2.05 8.97 10.65
N SER A 276 2.51 9.97 9.92
CA SER A 276 1.69 11.04 9.34
C SER A 276 1.13 10.72 7.95
N GLY A 277 1.31 9.48 7.45
CA GLY A 277 0.83 9.07 6.13
C GLY A 277 1.65 9.68 5.00
N ASN A 278 2.99 9.50 5.03
CA ASN A 278 3.87 9.98 3.98
C ASN A 278 3.57 9.32 2.62
N GLU A 279 3.56 10.12 1.59
CA GLU A 279 3.46 9.66 0.21
C GLU A 279 4.86 9.34 -0.33
N LEU A 280 5.12 8.09 -0.71
CA LEU A 280 6.43 7.64 -1.17
C LEU A 280 6.60 7.68 -2.69
N GLY A 281 5.52 7.86 -3.45
CA GLY A 281 5.53 7.82 -4.91
C GLY A 281 6.34 8.96 -5.54
N LEU A 282 7.11 8.65 -6.57
CA LEU A 282 7.99 9.59 -7.27
C LEU A 282 7.27 10.88 -7.71
N LYS A 283 6.08 10.73 -8.32
CA LYS A 283 5.30 11.87 -8.83
C LYS A 283 4.88 12.84 -7.72
N ALA A 284 4.50 12.30 -6.55
CA ALA A 284 4.13 13.11 -5.40
C ALA A 284 5.34 13.82 -4.79
N GLN A 285 6.46 13.11 -4.68
CA GLN A 285 7.70 13.65 -4.08
C GLN A 285 8.41 14.68 -4.95
N SER A 286 8.26 14.59 -6.28
CA SER A 286 8.90 15.50 -7.25
C SER A 286 7.95 16.56 -7.84
N PHE A 287 6.72 16.65 -7.37
CA PHE A 287 5.73 17.55 -7.97
C PHE A 287 6.19 19.01 -8.03
N GLU A 288 6.82 19.51 -6.98
CA GLU A 288 7.34 20.89 -6.91
C GLU A 288 8.44 21.17 -7.97
N PHE A 289 9.11 20.13 -8.42
CA PHE A 289 10.15 20.18 -9.44
C PHE A 289 9.60 19.91 -10.84
N ALA A 290 8.93 18.77 -11.02
CA ALA A 290 8.54 18.26 -12.33
C ALA A 290 7.07 18.54 -12.69
N GLY A 291 6.25 19.03 -11.75
CA GLY A 291 4.83 19.25 -11.95
C GLY A 291 4.04 17.95 -12.14
N ASN A 292 2.83 18.08 -12.69
CA ASN A 292 1.98 16.93 -13.02
C ASN A 292 2.28 16.44 -14.44
N TYR A 293 3.33 15.67 -14.61
CA TYR A 293 3.75 15.13 -15.91
C TYR A 293 3.28 13.68 -16.16
N ALA A 294 2.42 13.13 -15.30
CA ALA A 294 1.90 11.77 -15.44
C ALA A 294 1.24 11.57 -16.82
N GLN A 295 1.64 10.54 -17.53
CA GLN A 295 1.07 10.17 -18.82
C GLN A 295 -0.23 9.38 -18.64
N GLU A 296 -1.24 9.69 -19.46
CA GLU A 296 -2.40 8.82 -19.64
C GLU A 296 -1.94 7.53 -20.35
N ASN A 297 -2.51 6.39 -19.96
CA ASN A 297 -2.20 5.07 -20.52
C ASN A 297 -0.78 4.53 -20.25
N ILE A 298 -0.10 4.99 -19.19
CA ILE A 298 1.25 4.50 -18.83
C ILE A 298 1.30 2.97 -18.61
N ASN A 299 0.17 2.34 -18.27
CA ASN A 299 0.06 0.88 -18.18
C ASN A 299 0.06 0.18 -19.54
N ASP A 300 0.00 0.93 -20.63
CA ASP A 300 0.10 0.43 -22.01
C ASP A 300 0.92 1.43 -22.83
N ILE A 301 2.22 1.33 -22.70
CA ILE A 301 3.18 2.25 -23.35
C ILE A 301 3.10 2.22 -24.88
N THR A 302 2.46 1.20 -25.48
CA THR A 302 2.25 1.13 -26.94
C THR A 302 1.30 2.21 -27.46
N LYS A 303 0.50 2.81 -26.59
CA LYS A 303 -0.41 3.91 -26.91
C LYS A 303 0.21 5.30 -26.78
N ILE A 304 1.43 5.38 -26.28
CA ILE A 304 2.16 6.64 -26.09
C ILE A 304 3.11 6.83 -27.28
N PRO A 305 3.10 8.00 -27.95
CA PRO A 305 4.10 8.31 -28.98
C PRO A 305 5.52 8.16 -28.42
N GLU A 306 6.43 7.64 -29.23
CA GLU A 306 7.80 7.32 -28.79
C GLU A 306 8.53 8.53 -28.17
N ASP A 307 8.46 9.69 -28.82
CA ASP A 307 9.13 10.90 -28.31
C ASP A 307 8.54 11.37 -26.96
N ASP A 308 7.23 11.18 -26.76
CA ASP A 308 6.56 11.50 -25.49
C ASP A 308 6.94 10.49 -24.40
N LEU A 309 7.04 9.20 -24.74
CA LEU A 309 7.48 8.14 -23.82
C LEU A 309 8.93 8.38 -23.36
N LEU A 310 9.84 8.67 -24.29
CA LEU A 310 11.24 8.94 -23.97
C LEU A 310 11.40 10.21 -23.11
N LYS A 311 10.63 11.25 -23.40
CA LYS A 311 10.61 12.48 -22.61
C LYS A 311 10.04 12.23 -21.21
N TYR A 312 9.00 11.39 -21.10
CA TYR A 312 8.41 10.99 -19.84
C TYR A 312 9.43 10.20 -19.00
N ASN A 313 10.06 9.17 -19.57
CA ASN A 313 11.07 8.36 -18.89
C ASN A 313 12.30 9.21 -18.46
N LEU A 314 12.73 10.18 -19.30
CA LEU A 314 13.77 11.14 -18.92
C LEU A 314 13.34 11.99 -17.74
N THR A 315 12.08 12.45 -17.71
CA THR A 315 11.56 13.24 -16.58
C THR A 315 11.53 12.43 -15.28
N ASP A 316 11.30 11.12 -15.34
CA ASP A 316 11.33 10.24 -14.16
C ASP A 316 12.75 10.13 -13.55
N VAL A 317 13.78 10.00 -14.37
CA VAL A 317 15.16 9.96 -13.85
C VAL A 317 15.65 11.33 -13.33
N LEU A 318 15.22 12.45 -13.93
CA LEU A 318 15.50 13.77 -13.39
C LEU A 318 14.77 13.99 -12.05
N SER A 319 13.51 13.56 -11.97
CA SER A 319 12.73 13.56 -10.73
C SER A 319 13.36 12.71 -9.63
N THR A 320 13.94 11.57 -10.00
CA THR A 320 14.67 10.69 -9.07
C THR A 320 15.91 11.38 -8.50
N TRP A 321 16.65 12.17 -9.30
CA TRP A 321 17.74 13.02 -8.82
C TRP A 321 17.27 14.06 -7.81
N PHE A 322 16.18 14.77 -8.15
CA PHE A 322 15.57 15.76 -7.26
C PHE A 322 15.18 15.14 -5.91
N VAL A 323 14.49 14.00 -5.92
CA VAL A 323 14.06 13.29 -4.70
C VAL A 323 15.26 12.79 -3.88
N TYR A 324 16.32 12.31 -4.54
CA TYR A 324 17.56 11.93 -3.88
C TYR A 324 18.18 13.11 -3.13
N ASN A 325 18.37 14.25 -3.78
CA ASN A 325 18.94 15.44 -3.19
C ASN A 325 18.08 16.02 -2.06
N LYS A 326 16.75 15.99 -2.23
CA LYS A 326 15.76 16.46 -1.26
C LYS A 326 15.84 15.70 0.07
N HIS A 327 16.04 14.39 0.05
CA HIS A 327 15.85 13.54 1.22
C HIS A 327 17.11 12.90 1.80
N VAL A 328 18.18 12.70 1.01
CA VAL A 328 19.38 12.00 1.49
C VAL A 328 20.03 12.72 2.67
N GLY A 329 20.09 14.06 2.63
CA GLY A 329 20.66 14.86 3.71
C GLY A 329 19.89 14.73 5.03
N THR A 330 18.56 14.77 4.97
CA THR A 330 17.66 14.59 6.14
C THR A 330 17.82 13.19 6.73
N MET A 331 17.78 12.15 5.90
CA MET A 331 17.98 10.77 6.36
C MET A 331 19.30 10.59 7.12
N LEU A 332 20.40 11.15 6.61
CA LEU A 332 21.72 11.06 7.26
C LEU A 332 21.78 11.88 8.56
N LYS A 333 21.21 13.09 8.58
CA LYS A 333 21.13 13.95 9.76
C LYS A 333 20.35 13.27 10.89
N ASP A 334 19.30 12.52 10.55
CA ASP A 334 18.46 11.80 11.50
C ASP A 334 19.04 10.43 11.89
N ASN A 335 20.33 10.18 11.61
CA ASN A 335 21.07 8.94 11.93
C ASN A 335 20.45 7.65 11.34
N GLN A 336 19.68 7.75 10.27
CA GLN A 336 19.03 6.60 9.63
C GLN A 336 19.97 5.80 8.70
N GLY A 337 21.21 6.24 8.50
CA GLY A 337 22.17 5.60 7.58
C GLY A 337 22.43 4.11 7.89
N ARG A 338 22.43 3.72 9.19
CA ARG A 338 22.58 2.30 9.59
C ARG A 338 21.37 1.46 9.17
N VAL A 339 20.16 1.98 9.39
CA VAL A 339 18.90 1.31 9.01
C VAL A 339 18.80 1.21 7.49
N TYR A 340 19.18 2.28 6.79
CA TYR A 340 19.24 2.29 5.33
C TYR A 340 20.20 1.22 4.79
N GLY A 341 21.40 1.11 5.35
CA GLY A 341 22.34 0.04 5.00
C GLY A 341 21.80 -1.37 5.22
N PHE A 342 21.03 -1.56 6.28
CA PHE A 342 20.33 -2.82 6.55
C PHE A 342 19.22 -3.10 5.52
N PHE A 343 18.40 -2.10 5.19
CA PHE A 343 17.34 -2.22 4.16
C PHE A 343 17.92 -2.55 2.79
N LYS A 344 19.05 -1.97 2.40
CA LYS A 344 19.76 -2.30 1.15
C LYS A 344 20.16 -3.78 1.09
N LYS A 345 20.63 -4.36 2.20
CA LYS A 345 20.94 -5.80 2.27
C LYS A 345 19.69 -6.69 2.15
N ILE A 346 18.60 -6.31 2.81
CA ILE A 346 17.33 -7.05 2.71
C ILE A 346 16.77 -6.99 1.30
N LEU A 347 16.95 -5.88 0.60
CA LEU A 347 16.41 -5.67 -0.73
C LEU A 347 16.91 -6.71 -1.74
N SER A 348 18.18 -7.13 -1.65
CA SER A 348 18.72 -8.23 -2.45
C SER A 348 17.92 -9.52 -2.25
N ASN A 349 17.65 -9.88 -0.98
CA ASN A 349 16.86 -11.07 -0.66
C ASN A 349 15.41 -10.94 -1.17
N ILE A 350 14.81 -9.75 -1.06
CA ILE A 350 13.45 -9.50 -1.55
C ILE A 350 13.36 -9.70 -3.05
N ILE A 351 14.28 -9.13 -3.82
CA ILE A 351 14.32 -9.28 -5.28
C ILE A 351 14.52 -10.75 -5.65
N GLN A 352 15.41 -11.46 -4.96
CA GLN A 352 15.59 -12.88 -5.17
C GLN A 352 14.32 -13.70 -4.86
N MET A 353 13.62 -13.39 -3.77
CA MET A 353 12.34 -14.03 -3.43
C MET A 353 11.28 -13.77 -4.50
N GLN A 354 11.20 -12.55 -5.02
CA GLN A 354 10.27 -12.18 -6.09
C GLN A 354 10.57 -12.92 -7.40
N LEU A 355 11.85 -13.11 -7.74
CA LEU A 355 12.28 -13.85 -8.93
C LEU A 355 12.08 -15.38 -8.77
N ASN A 356 12.18 -15.92 -7.56
CA ASN A 356 11.97 -17.35 -7.32
C ASN A 356 10.49 -17.75 -7.33
N GLY A 357 9.61 -16.87 -6.88
CA GLY A 357 8.19 -17.14 -6.79
C GLY A 357 7.83 -18.27 -5.79
N ILE A 358 6.56 -18.65 -5.80
CA ILE A 358 6.00 -19.69 -4.94
C ILE A 358 5.42 -20.79 -5.82
N PRO A 359 5.85 -22.06 -5.68
CA PRO A 359 5.36 -23.16 -6.50
C PRO A 359 3.91 -23.52 -6.17
N ILE A 360 3.10 -23.77 -7.22
CA ILE A 360 1.67 -23.99 -7.16
C ILE A 360 1.31 -25.31 -7.85
N ASP A 361 0.67 -26.24 -7.12
CA ASP A 361 -0.02 -27.39 -7.71
C ASP A 361 -1.29 -26.94 -8.42
N MET A 362 -1.19 -26.65 -9.70
CA MET A 362 -2.31 -26.13 -10.52
C MET A 362 -3.50 -27.08 -10.57
N LYS A 363 -3.27 -28.40 -10.52
CA LYS A 363 -4.34 -29.38 -10.52
C LYS A 363 -5.17 -29.27 -9.23
N GLN A 364 -4.50 -29.15 -8.10
CA GLN A 364 -5.15 -28.95 -6.81
C GLN A 364 -5.79 -27.58 -6.71
N ALA A 365 -5.14 -26.52 -7.20
CA ALA A 365 -5.71 -25.16 -7.25
C ALA A 365 -7.04 -25.11 -8.01
N LYS A 366 -7.11 -25.72 -9.20
CA LYS A 366 -8.35 -25.84 -10.00
C LYS A 366 -9.44 -26.63 -9.28
N LYS A 367 -9.09 -27.66 -8.52
CA LYS A 367 -10.04 -28.43 -7.71
C LYS A 367 -10.62 -27.58 -6.59
N VAL A 368 -9.75 -26.85 -5.88
CA VAL A 368 -10.15 -25.93 -4.80
C VAL A 368 -11.03 -24.80 -5.36
N ALA A 369 -10.67 -24.22 -6.51
CA ALA A 369 -11.48 -23.18 -7.15
C ALA A 369 -12.94 -23.64 -7.38
N LYS A 370 -13.13 -24.84 -7.93
CA LYS A 370 -14.48 -25.39 -8.14
C LYS A 370 -15.24 -25.59 -6.83
N GLN A 371 -14.58 -25.99 -5.76
CA GLN A 371 -15.20 -26.13 -4.46
C GLN A 371 -15.63 -24.77 -3.90
N LEU A 372 -14.77 -23.76 -4.03
CA LEU A 372 -15.07 -22.39 -3.59
C LEU A 372 -16.22 -21.78 -4.39
N GLU A 373 -16.29 -22.01 -5.70
CA GLU A 373 -17.41 -21.59 -6.53
C GLU A 373 -18.72 -22.22 -6.06
N GLN A 374 -18.70 -23.53 -5.73
CA GLN A 374 -19.87 -24.22 -5.19
C GLN A 374 -20.27 -23.66 -3.82
N ASP A 375 -19.31 -23.47 -2.92
CA ASP A 375 -19.56 -22.90 -1.59
C ASP A 375 -20.15 -21.50 -1.66
N GLU A 376 -19.71 -20.69 -2.64
CA GLU A 376 -20.25 -19.35 -2.91
C GLU A 376 -21.71 -19.42 -3.35
N GLN A 377 -22.03 -20.31 -4.30
CA GLN A 377 -23.40 -20.50 -4.79
C GLN A 377 -24.32 -21.03 -3.67
N ASP A 378 -23.83 -21.95 -2.84
CA ASP A 378 -24.60 -22.50 -1.72
C ASP A 378 -24.86 -21.44 -0.64
N ALA A 379 -23.88 -20.59 -0.33
CA ALA A 379 -24.04 -19.46 0.59
C ALA A 379 -25.06 -18.44 0.02
N LEU A 380 -24.94 -18.10 -1.25
CA LEU A 380 -25.85 -17.17 -1.93
C LEU A 380 -27.29 -17.72 -1.97
N LYS A 381 -27.44 -19.02 -2.24
CA LYS A 381 -28.75 -19.69 -2.20
C LYS A 381 -29.35 -19.63 -0.80
N ARG A 382 -28.60 -19.90 0.26
CA ARG A 382 -29.07 -19.77 1.65
C ARG A 382 -29.52 -18.34 1.97
N ILE A 383 -28.78 -17.32 1.50
CA ILE A 383 -29.15 -15.92 1.66
C ILE A 383 -30.52 -15.64 0.97
N HIS A 384 -30.63 -15.95 -0.32
CA HIS A 384 -31.83 -15.61 -1.08
C HIS A 384 -33.08 -16.46 -0.73
N SER A 385 -32.88 -17.65 -0.18
CA SER A 385 -33.99 -18.49 0.30
C SER A 385 -34.50 -18.09 1.69
N ASN A 386 -33.82 -17.19 2.39
CA ASN A 386 -34.27 -16.72 3.69
C ASN A 386 -35.47 -15.79 3.56
N LYS A 387 -36.51 -16.01 4.39
CA LYS A 387 -37.76 -15.25 4.34
C LYS A 387 -37.57 -13.74 4.44
N TYR A 388 -36.71 -13.29 5.31
CA TYR A 388 -36.46 -11.86 5.50
C TYR A 388 -35.78 -11.21 4.29
N VAL A 389 -34.90 -11.93 3.60
CA VAL A 389 -34.29 -11.47 2.34
C VAL A 389 -35.33 -11.44 1.20
N ALA A 390 -36.23 -12.40 1.17
CA ALA A 390 -37.32 -12.41 0.18
C ALA A 390 -38.25 -11.20 0.35
N GLU A 391 -38.65 -10.89 1.59
CA GLU A 391 -39.42 -9.70 1.94
C GLU A 391 -38.69 -8.41 1.57
N PHE A 392 -37.43 -8.31 1.93
CA PHE A 392 -36.58 -7.15 1.61
C PHE A 392 -36.39 -6.97 0.10
N THR A 393 -36.24 -8.06 -0.65
CA THR A 393 -36.16 -8.05 -2.11
C THR A 393 -37.44 -7.48 -2.72
N SER A 394 -38.62 -7.85 -2.18
CA SER A 394 -39.92 -7.29 -2.61
C SER A 394 -39.99 -5.78 -2.32
N LYS A 395 -39.49 -5.34 -1.16
CA LYS A 395 -39.36 -3.92 -0.80
C LYS A 395 -38.44 -3.15 -1.77
N LEU A 396 -37.31 -3.74 -2.18
CA LEU A 396 -36.41 -3.13 -3.16
C LEU A 396 -37.07 -2.94 -4.53
N ARG A 397 -37.81 -3.95 -5.01
CA ARG A 397 -38.60 -3.88 -6.27
C ARG A 397 -39.64 -2.80 -6.20
N TYR A 398 -40.35 -2.71 -5.08
CA TYR A 398 -41.36 -1.67 -4.86
C TYR A 398 -40.74 -0.26 -4.85
N LYS A 399 -39.62 -0.07 -4.17
CA LYS A 399 -38.86 1.20 -4.20
C LYS A 399 -38.44 1.58 -5.63
N ALA A 400 -37.92 0.61 -6.40
CA ALA A 400 -37.47 0.83 -7.78
C ALA A 400 -38.65 1.19 -8.69
N MET A 401 -39.76 0.48 -8.57
CA MET A 401 -41.04 0.74 -9.30
C MET A 401 -41.54 2.16 -9.02
N ASN A 402 -41.67 2.53 -7.74
CA ASN A 402 -42.15 3.85 -7.36
C ASN A 402 -41.25 4.96 -7.89
N LYS A 403 -39.92 4.82 -7.74
CA LYS A 403 -38.96 5.79 -8.27
C LYS A 403 -39.09 5.95 -9.79
N TYR A 404 -39.24 4.86 -10.52
CA TYR A 404 -39.45 4.90 -11.97
C TYR A 404 -40.75 5.60 -12.32
N ASN A 405 -41.85 5.18 -11.67
CA ASN A 405 -43.19 5.67 -11.96
C ASN A 405 -43.41 7.15 -11.61
N LEU A 406 -42.62 7.71 -10.67
CA LEU A 406 -42.61 9.14 -10.36
C LEU A 406 -41.99 9.98 -11.47
N THR A 407 -41.06 9.42 -12.26
CA THR A 407 -40.29 10.18 -13.25
C THR A 407 -40.67 9.88 -14.70
N HIS A 408 -41.48 8.85 -14.96
CA HIS A 408 -41.81 8.40 -16.30
C HIS A 408 -43.36 8.37 -16.52
N LYS A 409 -43.78 8.80 -17.71
CA LYS A 409 -45.22 8.77 -18.09
C LYS A 409 -45.77 7.34 -18.24
N LYS A 410 -44.92 6.40 -18.75
CA LYS A 410 -45.29 4.99 -18.87
C LYS A 410 -45.08 4.30 -17.53
N GLN A 411 -46.17 3.90 -16.89
CA GLN A 411 -46.15 3.19 -15.62
C GLN A 411 -45.68 1.75 -15.81
N LYS A 412 -44.90 1.25 -14.86
CA LYS A 412 -44.44 -0.14 -14.77
C LYS A 412 -45.00 -0.82 -13.52
N THR A 413 -45.07 -2.14 -13.56
CA THR A 413 -45.52 -3.00 -12.46
C THR A 413 -44.32 -3.61 -11.73
N LEU A 414 -44.52 -4.27 -10.60
CA LEU A 414 -43.46 -4.98 -9.86
C LEU A 414 -42.77 -6.06 -10.69
N LEU A 415 -43.49 -6.67 -11.65
CA LEU A 415 -42.92 -7.72 -12.52
C LEU A 415 -41.90 -7.18 -13.54
N ASP A 416 -41.92 -5.88 -13.79
CA ASP A 416 -40.98 -5.23 -14.71
C ASP A 416 -39.62 -4.93 -14.04
N PHE A 417 -39.46 -5.27 -12.76
CA PHE A 417 -38.24 -5.02 -11.99
C PHE A 417 -37.67 -6.32 -11.43
N ASP A 418 -36.42 -6.57 -11.74
CA ASP A 418 -35.64 -7.74 -11.33
C ASP A 418 -34.68 -7.44 -10.16
N ASN A 419 -34.84 -6.28 -9.51
CA ASN A 419 -34.02 -5.89 -8.36
C ASN A 419 -34.05 -7.00 -7.30
N THR A 420 -32.87 -7.52 -6.99
CA THR A 420 -32.63 -8.51 -5.94
C THR A 420 -31.71 -7.94 -4.86
N PHE A 421 -31.78 -8.52 -3.67
CA PHE A 421 -30.87 -8.19 -2.61
C PHE A 421 -29.41 -8.50 -3.03
N ASN A 422 -28.51 -7.52 -2.86
CA ASN A 422 -27.10 -7.68 -3.13
C ASN A 422 -26.33 -7.84 -1.80
N PRO A 423 -25.84 -9.06 -1.48
CA PRO A 423 -25.09 -9.30 -0.23
C PRO A 423 -23.74 -8.58 -0.18
N ASN A 424 -23.23 -8.07 -1.30
CA ASN A 424 -22.01 -7.25 -1.34
C ASN A 424 -22.28 -5.76 -1.08
N SER A 425 -23.55 -5.33 -0.95
CA SER A 425 -23.90 -3.95 -0.64
C SER A 425 -23.96 -3.71 0.87
N PRO A 426 -23.01 -2.97 1.48
CA PRO A 426 -23.07 -2.63 2.90
C PRO A 426 -24.33 -1.83 3.27
N LEU A 427 -24.80 -0.97 2.36
CA LEU A 427 -26.02 -0.18 2.56
C LEU A 427 -27.27 -1.06 2.62
N GLN A 428 -27.43 -2.01 1.69
CA GLN A 428 -28.57 -2.93 1.70
C GLN A 428 -28.53 -3.87 2.91
N LYS A 429 -27.34 -4.35 3.29
CA LYS A 429 -27.17 -5.13 4.52
C LYS A 429 -27.56 -4.31 5.77
N ALA A 430 -27.09 -3.07 5.86
CA ALA A 430 -27.42 -2.21 6.99
C ALA A 430 -28.92 -1.92 7.07
N GLU A 431 -29.58 -1.62 5.95
CA GLU A 431 -31.04 -1.43 5.89
C GLU A 431 -31.79 -2.70 6.35
N LEU A 432 -31.40 -3.86 5.81
CA LEU A 432 -32.04 -5.13 6.22
C LEU A 432 -31.84 -5.42 7.71
N LEU A 433 -30.60 -5.34 8.22
CA LEU A 433 -30.26 -5.75 9.58
C LEU A 433 -30.81 -4.77 10.64
N TYR A 434 -30.67 -3.46 10.41
CA TYR A 434 -30.94 -2.45 11.44
C TYR A 434 -32.31 -1.76 11.28
N GLU A 435 -32.80 -1.61 10.03
CA GLU A 435 -34.09 -0.97 9.80
C GLU A 435 -35.24 -1.98 9.75
N ASP A 436 -35.09 -3.12 9.05
CA ASP A 436 -36.16 -4.11 8.91
C ASP A 436 -36.16 -5.14 10.05
N LEU A 437 -35.02 -5.77 10.34
CA LEU A 437 -34.88 -6.77 11.41
C LEU A 437 -34.72 -6.16 12.80
N LYS A 438 -34.53 -4.83 12.93
CA LYS A 438 -34.37 -4.10 14.20
C LYS A 438 -33.29 -4.66 15.12
N LEU A 439 -32.22 -5.22 14.55
CA LEU A 439 -31.09 -5.69 15.36
C LEU A 439 -30.35 -4.50 16.01
N PRO A 440 -29.75 -4.67 17.19
CA PRO A 440 -29.02 -3.60 17.86
C PRO A 440 -27.76 -3.21 17.08
N VAL A 441 -27.47 -1.92 16.97
CA VAL A 441 -26.18 -1.43 16.42
C VAL A 441 -25.09 -1.67 17.46
N VAL A 442 -24.24 -2.67 17.25
CA VAL A 442 -23.15 -3.06 18.15
C VAL A 442 -21.81 -2.40 17.81
N ASP A 443 -21.60 -2.10 16.54
CA ASP A 443 -20.39 -1.43 16.04
C ASP A 443 -20.75 -0.38 14.98
N THR A 444 -19.89 0.62 14.84
CA THR A 444 -19.99 1.65 13.78
C THR A 444 -18.68 1.74 13.00
N THR A 445 -18.79 2.15 11.74
CA THR A 445 -17.63 2.47 10.90
C THR A 445 -16.99 3.81 11.32
N ASP A 446 -15.81 4.14 10.82
CA ASP A 446 -15.15 5.45 11.03
C ASP A 446 -16.01 6.63 10.57
N THR A 447 -16.93 6.40 9.65
CA THR A 447 -17.93 7.40 9.20
C THR A 447 -19.20 7.40 10.03
N HIS A 448 -19.21 6.73 11.19
CA HIS A 448 -20.34 6.60 12.12
C HIS A 448 -21.61 5.93 11.51
N GLN A 449 -21.44 5.10 10.49
CA GLN A 449 -22.53 4.28 9.96
C GLN A 449 -22.55 2.92 10.66
N PRO A 450 -23.74 2.27 10.82
CA PRO A 450 -23.81 0.92 11.37
C PRO A 450 -22.92 -0.05 10.58
N ALA A 451 -22.05 -0.77 11.27
CA ALA A 451 -21.12 -1.72 10.66
C ALA A 451 -21.84 -3.02 10.25
N THR A 452 -21.38 -3.64 9.16
CA THR A 452 -21.92 -4.91 8.63
C THR A 452 -20.81 -5.92 8.29
N GLY A 453 -19.63 -5.76 8.90
CA GLY A 453 -18.49 -6.66 8.72
C GLY A 453 -18.64 -7.97 9.51
N ASN A 454 -17.78 -8.96 9.20
CA ASN A 454 -17.88 -10.30 9.80
C ASN A 454 -17.85 -10.29 11.33
N GLU A 455 -16.98 -9.48 11.95
CA GLU A 455 -16.92 -9.37 13.41
C GLU A 455 -18.23 -8.87 14.02
N THR A 456 -18.83 -7.86 13.38
CA THR A 456 -20.13 -7.32 13.78
C THR A 456 -21.23 -8.36 13.61
N LEU A 457 -21.25 -9.10 12.48
CA LEU A 457 -22.21 -10.17 12.24
C LEU A 457 -22.11 -11.29 13.27
N GLN A 458 -20.89 -11.68 13.68
CA GLN A 458 -20.66 -12.65 14.76
C GLN A 458 -21.23 -12.17 16.11
N LYS A 459 -20.99 -10.90 16.46
CA LYS A 459 -21.59 -10.30 17.66
C LYS A 459 -23.12 -10.29 17.61
N LEU A 460 -23.70 -10.04 16.44
CA LEU A 460 -25.17 -10.03 16.24
C LEU A 460 -25.79 -11.43 16.40
N ILE A 461 -25.10 -12.50 15.98
CA ILE A 461 -25.56 -13.90 16.19
C ILE A 461 -25.83 -14.17 17.67
N SER A 462 -24.99 -13.67 18.58
CA SER A 462 -25.17 -13.84 20.01
C SER A 462 -26.25 -12.92 20.63
N ARG A 463 -26.75 -11.92 19.87
CA ARG A 463 -27.74 -10.93 20.34
C ARG A 463 -29.16 -11.20 19.87
N THR A 464 -29.38 -12.23 19.08
CA THR A 464 -30.73 -12.63 18.61
C THR A 464 -31.03 -14.07 19.04
N ASN A 465 -32.31 -14.34 19.31
CA ASN A 465 -32.81 -15.70 19.56
C ASN A 465 -33.52 -16.30 18.33
N ASP A 466 -33.81 -15.50 17.30
CA ASP A 466 -34.43 -15.96 16.07
C ASP A 466 -33.46 -16.81 15.24
N GLN A 467 -33.81 -18.07 15.01
CA GLN A 467 -32.94 -19.03 14.31
C GLN A 467 -32.79 -18.69 12.82
N ASP A 468 -33.81 -18.12 12.18
CA ASP A 468 -33.76 -17.72 10.78
C ASP A 468 -32.81 -16.51 10.60
N ILE A 469 -32.76 -15.60 11.58
CA ILE A 469 -31.81 -14.49 11.59
C ILE A 469 -30.39 -15.03 11.84
N LYS A 470 -30.20 -15.95 12.79
CA LYS A 470 -28.86 -16.56 13.01
C LYS A 470 -28.35 -17.24 11.74
N ASN A 471 -29.21 -18.02 11.07
CA ASN A 471 -28.87 -18.70 9.82
C ASN A 471 -28.52 -17.70 8.71
N LEU A 472 -29.24 -16.58 8.63
CA LEU A 472 -28.96 -15.51 7.67
C LEU A 472 -27.61 -14.83 7.95
N LEU A 473 -27.33 -14.47 9.20
CA LEU A 473 -26.07 -13.85 9.60
C LEU A 473 -24.88 -14.78 9.31
N GLN A 474 -25.02 -16.07 9.62
CA GLN A 474 -24.01 -17.07 9.28
C GLN A 474 -23.83 -17.22 7.77
N ALA A 475 -24.90 -17.19 7.00
CA ALA A 475 -24.80 -17.25 5.54
C ALA A 475 -24.11 -16.00 4.95
N PHE A 476 -24.28 -14.82 5.54
CA PHE A 476 -23.52 -13.63 5.16
C PHE A 476 -22.03 -13.77 5.44
N ILE A 477 -21.65 -14.29 6.61
CA ILE A 477 -20.24 -14.54 6.97
C ILE A 477 -19.63 -15.53 5.98
N ASP A 478 -20.28 -16.67 5.76
CA ASP A 478 -19.83 -17.71 4.84
C ASP A 478 -19.64 -17.16 3.41
N TYR A 479 -20.58 -16.33 2.96
CA TYR A 479 -20.54 -15.70 1.63
C TYR A 479 -19.38 -14.72 1.50
N VAL A 480 -19.20 -13.80 2.46
CA VAL A 480 -18.12 -12.81 2.44
C VAL A 480 -16.75 -13.48 2.45
N ASP A 481 -16.58 -14.53 3.27
CA ASP A 481 -15.33 -15.27 3.37
C ASP A 481 -14.95 -15.95 2.04
N VAL A 482 -15.90 -16.64 1.40
CA VAL A 482 -15.62 -17.33 0.13
C VAL A 482 -15.44 -16.35 -1.03
N VAL A 483 -16.24 -15.30 -1.13
CA VAL A 483 -16.13 -14.28 -2.18
C VAL A 483 -14.79 -13.56 -2.11
N LYS A 484 -14.33 -13.21 -0.91
CA LYS A 484 -13.01 -12.60 -0.74
C LYS A 484 -11.90 -13.47 -1.34
N ILE A 485 -11.96 -14.78 -1.14
CA ILE A 485 -10.97 -15.71 -1.67
C ILE A 485 -11.09 -15.82 -3.19
N ASN A 486 -12.32 -16.01 -3.70
CA ASN A 486 -12.57 -16.17 -5.14
C ASN A 486 -12.18 -14.94 -5.95
N THR A 487 -12.38 -13.73 -5.40
CA THR A 487 -12.13 -12.49 -6.15
C THR A 487 -10.73 -11.93 -5.95
N THR A 488 -10.12 -12.15 -4.78
CA THR A 488 -8.83 -11.51 -4.43
C THR A 488 -7.64 -12.44 -4.69
N PHE A 489 -7.76 -13.73 -4.35
CA PHE A 489 -6.62 -14.64 -4.38
C PHE A 489 -6.66 -15.62 -5.56
N MET A 490 -7.79 -16.29 -5.79
CA MET A 490 -7.87 -17.36 -6.80
C MET A 490 -7.51 -16.93 -8.21
N PRO A 491 -7.89 -15.73 -8.73
CA PRO A 491 -7.48 -15.30 -10.07
C PRO A 491 -5.95 -15.27 -10.26
N ASN A 492 -5.22 -14.82 -9.24
CA ASN A 492 -3.76 -14.79 -9.28
C ASN A 492 -3.15 -16.20 -9.27
N PHE A 493 -3.68 -17.10 -8.43
CA PHE A 493 -3.22 -18.49 -8.38
C PHE A 493 -3.49 -19.25 -9.68
N LEU A 494 -4.66 -19.04 -10.29
CA LEU A 494 -5.06 -19.73 -11.52
C LEU A 494 -4.36 -19.18 -12.78
N SER A 495 -3.80 -17.97 -12.73
CA SER A 495 -3.07 -17.32 -13.81
C SER A 495 -1.55 -17.43 -13.69
N CYS A 496 -1.04 -18.27 -12.79
CA CYS A 496 0.40 -18.49 -12.60
C CYS A 496 1.07 -19.01 -13.88
N PRO A 497 2.21 -18.43 -14.29
CA PRO A 497 2.97 -18.93 -15.43
C PRO A 497 3.49 -20.35 -15.17
N TYR A 498 3.69 -21.08 -16.24
CA TYR A 498 4.24 -22.43 -16.24
C TYR A 498 5.72 -22.38 -16.57
N ASP A 499 6.54 -23.03 -15.78
CA ASP A 499 7.94 -23.24 -16.02
C ASP A 499 8.15 -24.52 -16.81
N GLU A 500 8.70 -24.41 -18.02
CA GLU A 500 8.89 -25.54 -18.94
C GLU A 500 10.01 -26.50 -18.50
N GLU A 501 10.99 -26.02 -17.72
CA GLU A 501 12.12 -26.83 -17.23
C GLU A 501 11.69 -27.63 -15.99
N LEU A 502 11.06 -26.97 -15.03
CA LEU A 502 10.60 -27.59 -13.77
C LEU A 502 9.25 -28.30 -13.91
N LYS A 503 8.55 -28.12 -15.04
CA LYS A 503 7.21 -28.69 -15.30
C LYS A 503 6.21 -28.34 -14.21
N TRP A 504 6.26 -27.10 -13.71
CA TRP A 504 5.45 -26.62 -12.59
C TRP A 504 5.01 -25.18 -12.76
N HIS A 505 3.96 -24.78 -12.05
CA HIS A 505 3.50 -23.38 -12.04
C HIS A 505 4.09 -22.62 -10.85
N PHE A 506 4.36 -21.32 -11.03
CA PHE A 506 4.90 -20.47 -9.99
C PHE A 506 4.13 -19.16 -9.89
N LEU A 507 3.74 -18.78 -8.67
CA LEU A 507 3.15 -17.49 -8.36
C LEU A 507 4.25 -16.49 -8.01
N PHE A 508 4.29 -15.39 -8.73
CA PHE A 508 5.16 -14.27 -8.45
C PHE A 508 4.35 -13.13 -7.83
N GLY A 509 4.79 -12.64 -6.68
CA GLY A 509 4.19 -11.53 -5.96
C GLY A 509 5.20 -10.44 -5.68
N SER A 510 4.74 -9.27 -5.26
CA SER A 510 5.59 -8.14 -4.89
C SER A 510 5.66 -7.97 -3.38
N LEU A 511 6.87 -7.76 -2.87
CA LEU A 511 7.17 -7.44 -1.47
C LEU A 511 7.73 -6.02 -1.38
N HIS A 512 7.22 -5.22 -0.45
CA HIS A 512 7.57 -3.81 -0.34
C HIS A 512 8.20 -3.49 1.01
N LEU A 513 9.39 -2.88 0.96
CA LEU A 513 9.98 -2.14 2.10
C LEU A 513 9.31 -0.76 2.20
N GLY A 514 9.17 -0.26 3.42
CA GLY A 514 8.55 1.05 3.65
C GLY A 514 7.02 1.10 3.47
N GLY A 515 6.37 -0.04 3.17
CA GLY A 515 4.91 -0.13 3.02
C GLY A 515 4.13 -0.16 4.34
N THR A 516 4.81 -0.13 5.49
CA THR A 516 4.20 -0.12 6.83
C THR A 516 4.90 0.87 7.74
N VAL A 517 4.19 1.41 8.73
CA VAL A 517 4.76 2.34 9.74
C VAL A 517 5.84 1.67 10.59
N SER A 518 5.72 0.37 10.85
CA SER A 518 6.61 -0.39 11.73
C SER A 518 7.90 -0.90 11.06
N GLY A 519 8.06 -0.71 9.73
CA GLY A 519 9.17 -1.28 8.97
C GLY A 519 8.99 -2.76 8.59
N ARG A 520 7.82 -3.37 8.88
CA ARG A 520 7.48 -4.70 8.36
C ARG A 520 7.31 -4.64 6.85
N LEU A 521 7.52 -5.78 6.17
CA LEU A 521 7.18 -5.91 4.76
C LEU A 521 5.66 -5.82 4.56
N SER A 522 5.26 -5.24 3.46
CA SER A 522 3.91 -5.42 2.91
C SER A 522 4.01 -6.18 1.58
N SER A 523 2.89 -6.71 1.10
CA SER A 523 2.86 -7.45 -0.16
C SER A 523 1.65 -7.09 -1.02
N SER A 524 1.82 -7.22 -2.33
CA SER A 524 0.76 -6.99 -3.32
C SER A 524 0.90 -7.93 -4.51
N SER A 525 -0.15 -8.05 -5.28
CA SER A 525 -0.19 -8.75 -6.58
C SER A 525 0.20 -10.25 -6.57
N PRO A 526 -0.37 -11.06 -5.67
CA PRO A 526 -1.37 -10.83 -4.63
C PRO A 526 -0.78 -10.46 -3.26
N ASN A 527 -1.62 -10.00 -2.33
CA ASN A 527 -1.20 -9.80 -0.95
C ASN A 527 -1.11 -11.14 -0.20
N LEU A 528 0.04 -11.80 -0.31
CA LEU A 528 0.30 -13.11 0.29
C LEU A 528 0.31 -13.10 1.83
N GLN A 529 0.50 -11.94 2.45
CA GLN A 529 0.48 -11.80 3.92
C GLN A 529 -0.93 -11.78 4.50
N GLN A 530 -1.96 -11.68 3.65
CA GLN A 530 -3.38 -11.73 4.04
C GLN A 530 -4.06 -13.05 3.64
N LEU A 531 -3.31 -14.10 3.33
CA LEU A 531 -3.88 -15.43 3.14
C LEU A 531 -4.60 -15.89 4.41
N PRO A 532 -5.67 -16.72 4.29
CA PRO A 532 -6.41 -17.20 5.44
C PRO A 532 -5.50 -17.82 6.50
N SER A 533 -5.61 -17.34 7.74
CA SER A 533 -4.82 -17.82 8.88
C SER A 533 -5.19 -19.26 9.24
N THR A 534 -4.25 -19.98 9.83
CA THR A 534 -4.48 -21.34 10.35
C THR A 534 -5.66 -21.33 11.31
N GLY A 535 -6.59 -22.26 11.14
CA GLY A 535 -7.85 -22.34 11.89
C GLY A 535 -9.05 -21.68 11.21
N SER A 536 -8.86 -20.83 10.19
CA SER A 536 -9.97 -20.31 9.40
C SER A 536 -10.49 -21.36 8.41
N LYS A 537 -11.76 -21.23 8.01
CA LYS A 537 -12.51 -22.19 7.19
C LYS A 537 -11.77 -22.65 5.93
N TYR A 538 -11.12 -21.75 5.22
CA TYR A 538 -10.48 -22.03 3.93
C TYR A 538 -8.95 -22.11 3.98
N ALA A 539 -8.33 -21.97 5.15
CA ALA A 539 -6.88 -21.97 5.29
C ALA A 539 -6.21 -23.22 4.69
N ASN A 540 -6.71 -24.41 5.08
CA ASN A 540 -6.16 -25.68 4.61
C ASN A 540 -6.39 -25.89 3.11
N ALA A 541 -7.54 -25.47 2.58
CA ALA A 541 -7.85 -25.55 1.15
C ALA A 541 -6.86 -24.72 0.33
N ILE A 542 -6.64 -23.45 0.71
CA ILE A 542 -5.70 -22.54 0.02
C ILE A 542 -4.26 -23.03 0.16
N LYS A 543 -3.84 -23.42 1.36
CA LYS A 543 -2.47 -23.91 1.58
C LYS A 543 -2.18 -25.25 0.91
N SER A 544 -3.21 -26.06 0.60
CA SER A 544 -3.04 -27.40 0.00
C SER A 544 -2.44 -27.40 -1.40
N PHE A 545 -2.59 -26.32 -2.17
CA PHE A 545 -2.02 -26.21 -3.50
C PHE A 545 -0.71 -25.41 -3.55
N ILE A 546 -0.28 -24.80 -2.45
CA ILE A 546 1.07 -24.27 -2.29
C ILE A 546 1.97 -25.47 -1.97
N LYS A 547 2.57 -26.05 -3.02
CA LYS A 547 3.23 -27.34 -2.93
C LYS A 547 4.52 -27.35 -3.74
N ALA A 548 5.57 -27.90 -3.16
CA ALA A 548 6.86 -28.05 -3.83
C ALA A 548 6.74 -28.94 -5.08
N PRO A 549 7.49 -28.65 -6.16
CA PRO A 549 7.60 -29.51 -7.33
C PRO A 549 8.17 -30.90 -6.95
N PRO A 550 8.00 -31.92 -7.80
CA PRO A 550 8.63 -33.22 -7.59
C PRO A 550 10.15 -33.09 -7.39
N GLY A 551 10.67 -33.73 -6.33
CA GLY A 551 12.08 -33.66 -5.96
C GLY A 551 12.48 -32.45 -5.08
N TRP A 552 11.57 -31.54 -4.82
CA TRP A 552 11.77 -30.39 -3.93
C TRP A 552 11.03 -30.60 -2.60
N ILE A 553 11.50 -29.91 -1.56
CA ILE A 553 10.83 -29.87 -0.25
C ILE A 553 10.64 -28.43 0.20
N TYR A 554 9.55 -28.17 0.93
CA TYR A 554 9.41 -26.95 1.69
C TYR A 554 10.18 -27.07 3.01
N CYS A 555 10.96 -26.04 3.34
CA CYS A 555 11.56 -25.87 4.65
C CYS A 555 10.97 -24.61 5.27
N GLY A 556 10.21 -24.78 6.36
CA GLY A 556 9.61 -23.67 7.11
C GLY A 556 10.40 -23.41 8.38
N LEU A 557 10.90 -22.18 8.55
CA LEU A 557 11.56 -21.70 9.74
C LEU A 557 10.82 -20.47 10.24
N ASP A 558 10.44 -20.46 11.51
CA ASP A 558 9.79 -19.31 12.15
C ASP A 558 10.37 -19.08 13.53
N TYR A 559 10.49 -17.81 13.92
CA TYR A 559 10.93 -17.44 15.26
C TYR A 559 9.74 -17.43 16.21
N ALA A 560 9.78 -18.24 17.25
CA ALA A 560 8.76 -18.21 18.29
C ALA A 560 8.82 -16.88 19.06
N SER A 561 7.69 -16.12 19.08
CA SER A 561 7.54 -14.88 19.86
C SER A 561 8.68 -13.85 19.67
N LEU A 562 9.15 -13.65 18.43
CA LEU A 562 10.34 -12.84 18.12
C LEU A 562 10.32 -11.45 18.77
N GLU A 563 9.22 -10.72 18.63
CA GLU A 563 9.11 -9.35 19.16
C GLU A 563 9.22 -9.32 20.69
N ASP A 564 8.69 -10.34 21.35
CA ASP A 564 8.72 -10.42 22.81
C ASP A 564 10.12 -10.80 23.31
N HIS A 565 10.84 -11.69 22.60
CA HIS A 565 12.25 -11.98 22.87
C HIS A 565 13.13 -10.74 22.71
N VAL A 566 12.96 -10.00 21.60
CA VAL A 566 13.71 -8.75 21.36
C VAL A 566 13.39 -7.74 22.45
N SER A 567 12.13 -7.62 22.85
CA SER A 567 11.73 -6.73 23.95
C SER A 567 12.37 -7.15 25.28
N ALA A 568 12.42 -8.45 25.61
CA ALA A 568 13.08 -8.94 26.82
C ALA A 568 14.58 -8.61 26.81
N LEU A 569 15.25 -8.80 25.67
CA LEU A 569 16.67 -8.49 25.51
C LEU A 569 16.98 -6.99 25.63
N LEU A 570 16.12 -6.13 25.10
CA LEU A 570 16.30 -4.68 25.13
C LEU A 570 16.02 -4.08 26.52
N THR A 571 14.93 -4.52 27.16
CA THR A 571 14.54 -4.01 28.48
C THR A 571 15.36 -4.61 29.61
N LYS A 572 15.87 -5.83 29.40
CA LYS A 572 16.57 -6.63 30.44
C LYS A 572 15.70 -6.83 31.69
N ASP A 573 14.36 -6.81 31.53
CA ASP A 573 13.44 -7.09 32.61
C ASP A 573 13.61 -8.53 33.10
N PRO A 574 13.94 -8.77 34.37
CA PRO A 574 14.24 -10.09 34.89
C PRO A 574 13.07 -11.06 34.77
N ASN A 575 11.85 -10.61 35.01
CA ASN A 575 10.65 -11.45 34.91
C ASN A 575 10.39 -11.84 33.45
N LYS A 576 10.59 -10.90 32.53
CA LYS A 576 10.42 -11.16 31.09
C LYS A 576 11.51 -12.09 30.53
N LEU A 577 12.75 -11.94 31.01
CA LEU A 577 13.83 -12.86 30.67
C LEU A 577 13.58 -14.26 31.22
N ALA A 578 13.12 -14.38 32.46
CA ALA A 578 12.82 -15.66 33.10
C ALA A 578 11.78 -16.48 32.31
N VAL A 579 10.77 -15.83 31.71
CA VAL A 579 9.81 -16.52 30.83
C VAL A 579 10.51 -17.35 29.75
N TYR A 580 11.58 -16.81 29.16
CA TYR A 580 12.30 -17.48 28.07
C TYR A 580 13.42 -18.39 28.54
N THR A 581 14.15 -18.01 29.59
CA THR A 581 15.22 -18.86 30.15
C THR A 581 14.66 -20.11 30.81
N ASP A 582 13.47 -19.98 31.43
CA ASP A 582 12.82 -21.08 32.15
C ASP A 582 11.84 -21.86 31.25
N GLY A 583 11.68 -21.44 29.98
CA GLY A 583 10.92 -22.15 28.96
C GLY A 583 9.40 -22.04 29.09
N TYR A 584 8.88 -20.98 29.71
CA TYR A 584 7.44 -20.73 29.81
C TYR A 584 6.87 -20.18 28.49
N ASP A 585 5.57 -20.40 28.28
CA ASP A 585 4.80 -19.70 27.25
C ASP A 585 4.31 -18.35 27.76
N GLY A 586 4.89 -17.26 27.23
CA GLY A 586 4.55 -15.90 27.65
C GLY A 586 3.11 -15.48 27.35
N HIS A 587 2.44 -16.12 26.37
CA HIS A 587 1.02 -15.87 26.09
C HIS A 587 0.14 -16.53 27.16
N CYS A 588 0.45 -17.77 27.51
CA CYS A 588 -0.25 -18.49 28.57
C CYS A 588 -0.10 -17.79 29.93
N LEU A 589 1.10 -17.36 30.28
CA LEU A 589 1.34 -16.62 31.53
C LEU A 589 0.57 -15.29 31.57
N ARG A 590 0.54 -14.53 30.48
CA ARG A 590 -0.23 -13.30 30.41
C ARG A 590 -1.73 -13.56 30.45
N ALA A 591 -2.22 -14.56 29.72
CA ALA A 591 -3.63 -14.93 29.75
C ALA A 591 -4.07 -15.31 31.17
N TYR A 592 -3.28 -16.11 31.87
CA TYR A 592 -3.54 -16.45 33.27
C TYR A 592 -3.49 -15.22 34.18
N SER A 593 -2.47 -14.36 34.03
CA SER A 593 -2.34 -13.14 34.84
C SER A 593 -3.53 -12.19 34.70
N TYR A 594 -4.06 -12.03 33.48
CA TYR A 594 -5.18 -11.11 33.21
C TYR A 594 -6.56 -11.72 33.48
N PHE A 595 -6.70 -13.03 33.37
CA PHE A 595 -7.98 -13.73 33.42
C PHE A 595 -8.04 -14.82 34.47
N LYS A 596 -7.27 -14.70 35.56
CA LYS A 596 -7.18 -15.66 36.66
C LYS A 596 -8.57 -16.12 37.16
N ASP A 597 -9.49 -15.18 37.30
CA ASP A 597 -10.87 -15.45 37.76
C ASP A 597 -11.70 -16.28 36.77
N LYS A 598 -11.28 -16.35 35.51
CA LYS A 598 -11.93 -17.15 34.45
C LYS A 598 -11.30 -18.52 34.27
N MET A 599 -10.24 -18.82 35.03
CA MET A 599 -9.47 -20.08 34.96
C MET A 599 -9.36 -20.73 36.36
N PRO A 600 -10.49 -21.05 37.03
CA PRO A 600 -10.47 -21.55 38.39
C PRO A 600 -9.74 -22.89 38.54
N ASP A 601 -9.85 -23.78 37.54
CA ASP A 601 -9.20 -25.10 37.56
C ASP A 601 -7.68 -24.97 37.51
N ILE A 602 -7.15 -24.03 36.66
CA ILE A 602 -5.71 -23.79 36.58
C ILE A 602 -5.22 -23.11 37.87
N THR A 603 -6.01 -22.20 38.43
CA THR A 603 -5.69 -21.53 39.70
C THR A 603 -5.59 -22.55 40.82
N ALA A 604 -6.54 -23.46 40.92
CA ALA A 604 -6.51 -24.52 41.97
C ALA A 604 -5.29 -25.46 41.84
N GLN A 605 -4.94 -25.83 40.60
CA GLN A 605 -3.75 -26.66 40.33
C GLN A 605 -2.45 -25.92 40.70
N LEU A 606 -2.36 -24.62 40.38
CA LEU A 606 -1.18 -23.81 40.71
C LEU A 606 -1.07 -23.58 42.23
N ASP A 607 -2.19 -23.32 42.92
CA ASP A 607 -2.22 -23.20 44.37
C ASP A 607 -1.80 -24.52 45.09
N GLU A 608 -2.12 -25.69 44.51
CA GLU A 608 -1.62 -26.98 45.01
C GLU A 608 -0.11 -27.12 44.76
N ILE A 609 0.35 -26.75 43.58
CA ILE A 609 1.77 -26.86 43.20
C ILE A 609 2.63 -25.88 44.00
N GLU A 610 2.16 -24.64 44.24
CA GLU A 610 2.84 -23.67 45.10
C GLU A 610 2.97 -24.16 46.56
N LYS A 611 2.00 -24.94 47.06
CA LYS A 611 2.08 -25.55 48.37
C LYS A 611 3.14 -26.66 48.46
N GLU A 612 3.48 -27.26 47.36
CA GLU A 612 4.43 -28.41 47.26
C GLU A 612 5.89 -27.99 46.99
N GLY A 613 6.19 -26.70 46.75
CA GLY A 613 7.55 -26.18 46.54
C GLY A 613 7.89 -25.84 45.07
N LYS A 614 9.15 -25.48 44.79
CA LYS A 614 9.60 -25.08 43.45
C LYS A 614 9.43 -26.19 42.41
N ILE A 615 8.96 -25.75 41.19
CA ILE A 615 8.78 -26.66 40.06
C ILE A 615 10.00 -26.58 39.13
N PHE A 616 10.44 -27.76 38.70
CA PHE A 616 11.52 -27.95 37.74
C PHE A 616 10.99 -28.55 36.45
N LYS A 617 11.40 -28.01 35.32
CA LYS A 617 11.13 -28.56 34.00
C LYS A 617 12.20 -29.59 33.68
N VAL A 618 11.81 -30.81 33.49
CA VAL A 618 12.68 -31.93 33.06
C VAL A 618 12.36 -32.25 31.59
N THR A 619 13.36 -32.23 30.73
CA THR A 619 13.23 -32.69 29.35
C THR A 619 13.92 -34.05 29.24
N HIS A 620 13.16 -35.05 28.80
CA HIS A 620 13.66 -36.40 28.59
C HIS A 620 14.34 -36.55 27.23
N ASP A 621 15.16 -37.58 27.06
CA ASP A 621 15.90 -37.88 25.82
C ASP A 621 14.99 -38.10 24.60
N ASP A 622 13.74 -38.49 24.81
CA ASP A 622 12.71 -38.66 23.78
C ASP A 622 12.03 -37.32 23.37
N GLY A 623 12.46 -36.20 23.97
CA GLY A 623 11.90 -34.86 23.74
C GLY A 623 10.63 -34.59 24.53
N SER A 624 10.13 -35.50 25.34
CA SER A 624 8.99 -35.24 26.24
C SER A 624 9.39 -34.33 27.40
N VAL A 625 8.45 -33.50 27.87
CA VAL A 625 8.66 -32.54 28.95
C VAL A 625 7.76 -32.89 30.13
N GLU A 626 8.36 -32.99 31.31
CA GLU A 626 7.66 -33.21 32.58
C GLU A 626 7.99 -32.07 33.56
N PHE A 627 7.00 -31.63 34.35
CA PHE A 627 7.21 -30.62 35.40
C PHE A 627 7.17 -31.33 36.76
N LEU A 628 8.27 -31.26 37.50
CA LEU A 628 8.41 -31.91 38.79
C LEU A 628 8.67 -30.83 39.87
N ASN A 629 8.05 -30.98 41.04
CA ASN A 629 8.37 -30.13 42.18
C ASN A 629 9.66 -30.54 42.89
N GLU A 630 10.26 -29.67 43.68
CA GLU A 630 11.52 -29.89 44.37
C GLU A 630 11.51 -31.09 45.32
N ASN A 631 10.33 -31.51 45.77
CA ASN A 631 10.15 -32.64 46.69
C ASN A 631 9.88 -33.95 45.94
N ASN A 632 9.71 -33.93 44.60
CA ASN A 632 9.44 -35.12 43.81
C ASN A 632 10.65 -36.07 43.83
N PRO A 633 10.49 -37.34 44.25
CA PRO A 633 11.59 -38.30 44.30
C PRO A 633 12.29 -38.47 42.96
N LYS A 634 11.54 -38.43 41.86
CA LYS A 634 12.04 -38.58 40.48
C LYS A 634 12.97 -37.42 40.09
N LEU A 635 12.70 -36.18 40.56
CA LEU A 635 13.60 -35.05 40.32
C LEU A 635 14.94 -35.24 41.06
N LYS A 636 14.91 -35.81 42.27
CA LYS A 636 16.11 -36.11 43.05
C LYS A 636 16.97 -37.19 42.38
N GLU A 637 16.35 -38.19 41.77
CA GLU A 637 17.07 -39.21 40.96
C GLU A 637 17.75 -38.59 39.76
N ILE A 638 17.04 -37.77 38.96
CA ILE A 638 17.56 -37.10 37.78
C ILE A 638 18.71 -36.16 38.13
N LEU A 639 18.60 -35.34 39.19
CA LEU A 639 19.67 -34.47 39.66
C LEU A 639 20.89 -35.23 40.17
N ASN A 640 20.67 -36.41 40.79
CA ASN A 640 21.77 -37.26 41.27
C ASN A 640 22.49 -37.98 40.10
N GLU A 641 21.77 -38.32 39.03
CA GLU A 641 22.38 -38.89 37.82
C GLU A 641 23.19 -37.83 37.05
N SER A 642 22.68 -36.61 36.91
CA SER A 642 23.42 -35.50 36.30
C SER A 642 24.71 -35.14 37.03
N ASN A 643 24.73 -35.22 38.36
CA ASN A 643 25.93 -35.00 39.18
C ASN A 643 26.95 -36.13 39.14
N LYS A 644 26.61 -37.28 38.57
CA LYS A 644 27.58 -38.41 38.36
C LYS A 644 28.34 -38.27 37.02
N HIS A 645 27.91 -37.39 36.12
CA HIS A 645 28.51 -37.18 34.82
C HIS A 645 29.22 -35.80 34.68
N THR A 646 29.33 -35.03 35.75
CA THR A 646 30.19 -33.86 35.91
C THR A 646 31.35 -34.21 36.82
#